data_ac91b14172a41581364a2e92b30b9f59
#
_entry.id   ac91b14172a41581364a2e92b30b9f59
#
_cell.length_a   1.000
_cell.length_b   1.000
_cell.length_c   1.000
_cell.angle_alpha   90.00
_cell.angle_beta   90.00
_cell.angle_gamma   90.00
#
_symmetry.space_group_name_H-M   'P 1'
#
loop_
_entity.id
_entity.type
_entity.pdbx_description
1 polymer ?
#
loop_
_entity_poly.entity_id
_entity_poly.type
_entity_poly.pdbx_seq_one_letter_code
_entity_poly.pdbx_strand_id
1 'polypeptide(L)'
;MERHLWSAADILRGAMDVTEYEGILTALLYLKRANDEPDGALPEHARWERLGDPAGGSLGEQLHSALSALGERPGQERLRDLYAHIRFSAVDSRRLTRLIAHFGHIRLRDEDLAYPGMLGDAYAYLVESFADAAGRKGGEFFTPRGVVRLMTELADPQPGMRIYDPCVGTGGLLVSAAQYVEEHGGDPNDLTFAGQDPNHEAWSSATMNMLTHGLERFTLERADALTHPMDAGDGFDLVMSNPPFSMNYRIDEVPRLDQRMPYGHTPERGKADLMFLQHMLDMASGRSGSVVSVLPMGVLFRGNQEQAIRSRLLDADVIEAVIGLGPNLFHGTGIPVCLIVLRSAGQRDPEHQGSVLFINAENEFHQGRGQNTLLPEHVRKISTALHSRQEIPGFSRIVPRDALAENDDNLTVRRYVPEETTGEQQDLQAHLKGGMPVSEVTQKLSLLASFGLEPSDLFVARAGSPSYLDFRRRGERPNAASLTAVAHRREQELWTEFEKSWPTCVERITAHLSQSRAEPHARPALAELRVALTEAVRGPLLTVGLLDSNALDGAIAGWWQDSEHTLRSLAANGFPAVVDGWCDEVEALLGRSGSPHRGDRPSALGRGEAYRHPVVAVLLPEFFGELERERAKKADLDAQYEELEPEGWSANPESKSEEDITRREFKRARREIQARIRNLEKSFSLTAARSRLDGDGLRAVVITVLRNDLAGRLSEKIVQMRDELVSTYASWERKYGLSFQDIEDRLPGAAETSRALRQTPWSERGSRGEQDEKASVLFNIIDAEKTIEAEEAKLEIKQHFILHPVLGSAAKQELESSRLSLGEVLRRISYGVAVPLSTDTRGTPVVAARNLTADGLDLTALRYTTEHVPAAARLRPGDILVARVRPHEDRSPLQFAVWRGEIPGATFSHAVSRLVPNKDLLLADYLEAWLRHPRVLRQLEVLSWPIERELLNTDIVLPTLEEQVRMVDAIGKLAAERADRKIELAKVRLIRAALRSSLLGGDA
;
A
#
# COMPACT_ATOMS: atom_id res chain seq x y z
N MET A 1 26.70 -4.12 0.89
CA MET A 1 27.15 -4.36 -0.49
C MET A 1 26.40 -3.46 -1.49
N GLU A 2 25.07 -3.46 -1.50
CA GLU A 2 24.24 -2.64 -2.43
C GLU A 2 24.63 -1.18 -2.52
N ARG A 3 24.83 -0.51 -1.37
CA ARG A 3 25.31 0.88 -1.34
C ARG A 3 26.70 1.07 -1.89
N HIS A 4 27.55 0.09 -1.67
CA HIS A 4 28.89 0.15 -2.24
C HIS A 4 28.84 0.11 -3.76
N LEU A 5 28.01 -0.77 -4.32
CA LEU A 5 27.76 -0.81 -5.77
C LEU A 5 27.08 0.46 -6.27
N TRP A 6 26.12 1.01 -5.54
CA TRP A 6 25.48 2.28 -5.88
C TRP A 6 26.46 3.46 -5.88
N SER A 7 27.34 3.53 -4.88
CA SER A 7 28.40 4.53 -4.83
C SER A 7 29.38 4.40 -5.98
N ALA A 8 29.67 3.18 -6.43
CA ALA A 8 30.46 2.95 -7.64
C ALA A 8 29.71 3.43 -8.89
N ALA A 9 28.41 3.18 -8.98
CA ALA A 9 27.57 3.69 -10.06
C ALA A 9 27.56 5.23 -10.13
N ASP A 10 27.50 5.91 -8.98
CA ASP A 10 27.56 7.38 -8.91
C ASP A 10 28.88 7.97 -9.45
N ILE A 11 29.99 7.22 -9.39
CA ILE A 11 31.24 7.65 -10.00
C ILE A 11 31.11 7.76 -11.52
N LEU A 12 30.30 6.92 -12.15
CA LEU A 12 30.09 6.87 -13.60
C LEU A 12 28.90 7.69 -14.07
N ARG A 13 27.98 8.02 -13.19
CA ARG A 13 26.75 8.75 -13.52
C ARG A 13 27.05 10.06 -14.26
N GLY A 14 26.33 10.27 -15.37
CA GLY A 14 26.49 11.45 -16.25
C GLY A 14 27.71 11.44 -17.17
N ALA A 15 28.50 10.35 -17.24
CA ALA A 15 29.60 10.17 -18.18
C ALA A 15 29.23 9.29 -19.37
N MET A 16 28.28 8.39 -19.20
CA MET A 16 27.81 7.41 -20.16
C MET A 16 26.42 6.95 -19.86
N ASP A 17 25.81 6.17 -20.74
CA ASP A 17 24.50 5.58 -20.55
C ASP A 17 24.51 4.52 -19.44
N VAL A 18 23.34 4.32 -18.80
CA VAL A 18 23.16 3.39 -17.67
C VAL A 18 23.62 1.98 -18.02
N THR A 19 23.31 1.53 -19.24
CA THR A 19 23.68 0.20 -19.74
C THR A 19 25.18 0.01 -19.93
N GLU A 20 25.90 1.05 -20.35
CA GLU A 20 27.36 0.98 -20.54
C GLU A 20 28.09 0.88 -19.19
N TYR A 21 27.65 1.67 -18.17
CA TYR A 21 28.32 1.60 -16.87
C TYR A 21 27.92 0.36 -16.04
N GLU A 22 26.73 -0.23 -16.28
CA GLU A 22 26.37 -1.52 -15.71
C GLU A 22 27.39 -2.60 -16.05
N GLY A 23 27.74 -2.74 -17.35
CA GLY A 23 28.74 -3.68 -17.80
C GLY A 23 30.14 -3.45 -17.18
N ILE A 24 30.56 -2.18 -17.04
CA ILE A 24 31.83 -1.83 -16.41
C ILE A 24 31.85 -2.21 -14.93
N LEU A 25 30.81 -1.86 -14.17
CA LEU A 25 30.71 -2.17 -12.73
C LEU A 25 30.72 -3.66 -12.50
N THR A 26 29.96 -4.41 -13.30
CA THR A 26 29.87 -5.87 -13.20
C THR A 26 31.21 -6.54 -13.49
N ALA A 27 31.91 -6.09 -14.55
CA ALA A 27 33.23 -6.61 -14.89
C ALA A 27 34.26 -6.36 -13.78
N LEU A 28 34.25 -5.15 -13.20
CA LEU A 28 35.15 -4.80 -12.09
C LEU A 28 34.82 -5.61 -10.81
N LEU A 29 33.54 -5.80 -10.52
CA LEU A 29 33.08 -6.60 -9.39
C LEU A 29 33.58 -8.04 -9.50
N TYR A 30 33.39 -8.65 -10.68
CA TYR A 30 33.79 -10.02 -10.92
C TYR A 30 35.33 -10.17 -10.97
N LEU A 31 36.04 -9.24 -11.58
CA LEU A 31 37.51 -9.22 -11.59
C LEU A 31 38.07 -9.11 -10.16
N LYS A 32 37.46 -8.24 -9.32
CA LYS A 32 37.87 -8.09 -7.93
C LYS A 32 37.62 -9.36 -7.13
N ARG A 33 36.44 -10.01 -7.33
CA ARG A 33 36.15 -11.30 -6.68
C ARG A 33 37.18 -12.35 -7.08
N ALA A 34 37.44 -12.50 -8.37
CA ALA A 34 38.41 -13.47 -8.86
C ALA A 34 39.85 -13.20 -8.37
N ASN A 35 40.19 -11.93 -8.13
CA ASN A 35 41.47 -11.57 -7.53
C ASN A 35 41.57 -11.91 -6.06
N ASP A 36 40.48 -11.84 -5.33
CA ASP A 36 40.44 -12.03 -3.88
C ASP A 36 40.37 -13.50 -3.49
N GLU A 37 39.96 -14.39 -4.39
CA GLU A 37 39.92 -15.84 -4.14
C GLU A 37 41.30 -16.44 -3.95
N PRO A 38 41.51 -17.31 -2.94
CA PRO A 38 42.83 -17.90 -2.60
C PRO A 38 43.42 -18.69 -3.75
N ASP A 39 42.61 -19.39 -4.53
CA ASP A 39 42.98 -20.21 -5.69
C ASP A 39 42.93 -19.43 -6.99
N GLY A 40 42.62 -18.17 -6.92
CA GLY A 40 42.44 -17.25 -8.03
C GLY A 40 43.78 -16.81 -8.64
N ALA A 41 44.60 -17.72 -9.21
CA ALA A 41 45.83 -17.38 -9.84
C ALA A 41 45.63 -16.56 -11.12
N LEU A 42 45.30 -15.27 -10.96
CA LEU A 42 45.41 -14.31 -12.06
C LEU A 42 46.90 -14.10 -12.37
N PRO A 43 47.29 -13.99 -13.63
CA PRO A 43 48.63 -13.59 -14.02
C PRO A 43 49.05 -12.28 -13.34
N GLU A 44 50.32 -12.07 -13.07
CA GLU A 44 50.79 -10.95 -12.27
C GLU A 44 50.31 -9.59 -12.81
N HIS A 45 50.24 -9.46 -14.14
CA HIS A 45 49.77 -8.23 -14.81
C HIS A 45 48.25 -7.98 -14.67
N ALA A 46 47.46 -9.02 -14.36
CA ALA A 46 46.00 -8.97 -14.20
C ALA A 46 45.56 -8.80 -12.75
N ARG A 47 46.53 -8.82 -11.78
CA ARG A 47 46.23 -8.67 -10.36
C ARG A 47 45.76 -7.26 -10.02
N TRP A 48 44.79 -7.15 -9.12
CA TRP A 48 44.20 -5.87 -8.70
C TRP A 48 45.22 -4.84 -8.23
N GLU A 49 46.27 -5.30 -7.51
CA GLU A 49 47.34 -4.46 -6.96
C GLU A 49 48.26 -3.89 -8.04
N ARG A 50 48.22 -4.45 -9.26
CA ARG A 50 49.00 -3.97 -10.41
C ARG A 50 48.26 -3.02 -11.34
N LEU A 51 46.94 -2.94 -11.14
CA LEU A 51 46.11 -2.03 -11.94
C LEU A 51 46.44 -0.57 -11.62
N GLY A 52 46.79 0.19 -12.64
CA GLY A 52 47.24 1.58 -12.52
C GLY A 52 48.73 1.76 -12.49
N ASP A 53 49.55 0.68 -12.65
CA ASP A 53 50.99 0.78 -12.82
C ASP A 53 51.31 1.52 -14.15
N PRO A 54 52.05 2.65 -14.11
CA PRO A 54 52.39 3.40 -15.34
C PRO A 54 53.13 2.58 -16.37
N ALA A 55 53.82 1.51 -16.00
CA ALA A 55 54.56 0.64 -16.93
C ALA A 55 53.63 -0.24 -17.79
N GLY A 56 52.35 -0.43 -17.38
CA GLY A 56 51.40 -1.32 -18.04
C GLY A 56 50.53 -0.67 -19.14
N GLY A 57 50.82 0.57 -19.55
CA GLY A 57 49.96 1.31 -20.48
C GLY A 57 48.79 2.07 -19.80
N SER A 58 47.75 2.40 -20.55
CA SER A 58 46.59 3.08 -20.01
C SER A 58 45.78 2.14 -19.05
N LEU A 59 45.19 2.68 -18.01
CA LEU A 59 44.40 1.87 -17.09
C LEU A 59 43.24 1.09 -17.76
N GLY A 60 42.64 1.66 -18.81
CA GLY A 60 41.65 0.99 -19.63
C GLY A 60 42.20 -0.25 -20.37
N GLU A 61 43.41 -0.18 -20.91
CA GLU A 61 44.09 -1.31 -21.56
C GLU A 61 44.48 -2.40 -20.55
N GLN A 62 44.95 -1.99 -19.38
CA GLN A 62 45.28 -2.92 -18.29
C GLN A 62 44.02 -3.70 -17.81
N LEU A 63 42.87 -3.01 -17.65
CA LEU A 63 41.61 -3.63 -17.29
C LEU A 63 41.14 -4.61 -18.37
N HIS A 64 41.23 -4.21 -19.65
CA HIS A 64 40.87 -5.09 -20.76
C HIS A 64 41.77 -6.35 -20.78
N SER A 65 43.07 -6.19 -20.58
CA SER A 65 44.00 -7.32 -20.46
C SER A 65 43.71 -8.24 -19.29
N ALA A 66 43.34 -7.67 -18.14
CA ALA A 66 42.98 -8.44 -16.93
C ALA A 66 41.71 -9.26 -17.15
N LEU A 67 40.69 -8.68 -17.78
CA LEU A 67 39.43 -9.39 -18.10
C LEU A 67 39.66 -10.48 -19.17
N SER A 68 40.54 -10.22 -20.14
CA SER A 68 40.91 -11.24 -21.13
C SER A 68 41.62 -12.44 -20.48
N ALA A 69 42.57 -12.18 -19.56
CA ALA A 69 43.23 -13.22 -18.80
C ALA A 69 42.24 -14.02 -17.91
N LEU A 70 41.20 -13.38 -17.40
CA LEU A 70 40.13 -14.04 -16.67
C LEU A 70 39.36 -15.01 -17.56
N GLY A 71 39.03 -14.62 -18.79
CA GLY A 71 38.31 -15.44 -19.78
C GLY A 71 39.17 -16.58 -20.37
N GLU A 72 40.49 -16.60 -20.16
CA GLU A 72 41.39 -17.68 -20.57
C GLU A 72 41.46 -18.82 -19.53
N ARG A 73 40.83 -18.63 -18.37
CA ARG A 73 40.85 -19.68 -17.34
C ARG A 73 39.95 -20.85 -17.73
N PRO A 74 40.33 -22.10 -17.42
CA PRO A 74 39.50 -23.26 -17.70
C PRO A 74 38.12 -23.13 -17.06
N GLY A 75 37.05 -23.33 -17.83
CA GLY A 75 35.66 -23.19 -17.38
C GLY A 75 35.11 -21.77 -17.40
N GLN A 76 35.92 -20.77 -17.75
CA GLN A 76 35.50 -19.35 -17.77
C GLN A 76 35.52 -18.72 -19.19
N GLU A 77 35.54 -19.56 -20.24
CA GLU A 77 35.64 -19.12 -21.65
C GLU A 77 34.47 -18.19 -22.04
N ARG A 78 33.29 -18.36 -21.37
CA ARG A 78 32.11 -17.52 -21.56
C ARG A 78 32.36 -16.04 -21.23
N LEU A 79 33.23 -15.75 -20.29
CA LEU A 79 33.60 -14.40 -19.89
C LEU A 79 34.30 -13.62 -20.99
N ARG A 80 34.97 -14.31 -21.94
CA ARG A 80 35.65 -13.68 -23.09
C ARG A 80 34.63 -12.94 -23.96
N ASP A 81 33.52 -13.62 -24.32
CA ASP A 81 32.49 -13.04 -25.19
C ASP A 81 31.71 -11.96 -24.43
N LEU A 82 31.48 -12.17 -23.13
CA LEU A 82 30.79 -11.23 -22.24
C LEU A 82 31.54 -9.89 -22.17
N TYR A 83 32.88 -9.91 -22.00
CA TYR A 83 33.69 -8.71 -21.79
C TYR A 83 34.29 -8.11 -23.06
N ALA A 84 34.16 -8.77 -24.20
CA ALA A 84 34.70 -8.29 -25.50
C ALA A 84 34.14 -6.91 -25.90
N HIS A 85 32.96 -6.55 -25.43
CA HIS A 85 32.26 -5.32 -25.80
C HIS A 85 32.43 -4.17 -24.81
N ILE A 86 33.05 -4.42 -23.63
CA ILE A 86 33.25 -3.37 -22.62
C ILE A 86 34.35 -2.40 -23.07
N ARG A 87 33.98 -1.12 -23.14
CA ARG A 87 34.89 -0.05 -23.59
C ARG A 87 35.36 0.79 -22.40
N PHE A 88 36.38 0.34 -21.68
CA PHE A 88 36.99 1.16 -20.62
C PHE A 88 37.58 2.48 -21.16
N SER A 89 37.95 2.53 -22.45
CA SER A 89 38.45 3.75 -23.11
C SER A 89 37.37 4.87 -23.20
N ALA A 90 36.12 4.56 -23.05
CA ALA A 90 35.05 5.55 -23.01
C ALA A 90 34.96 6.27 -21.65
N VAL A 91 35.63 5.73 -20.61
CA VAL A 91 35.65 6.31 -19.27
C VAL A 91 36.93 7.11 -19.06
N ASP A 92 36.76 8.32 -18.50
CA ASP A 92 37.89 9.14 -18.07
C ASP A 92 38.81 8.39 -17.07
N SER A 93 40.11 8.43 -17.28
CA SER A 93 41.10 7.75 -16.44
C SER A 93 40.98 8.08 -14.94
N ARG A 94 40.58 9.31 -14.59
CA ARG A 94 40.35 9.70 -13.17
C ARG A 94 39.18 8.93 -12.55
N ARG A 95 38.09 8.70 -13.31
CA ARG A 95 36.95 7.92 -12.85
C ARG A 95 37.30 6.45 -12.71
N LEU A 96 38.02 5.88 -13.68
CA LEU A 96 38.53 4.52 -13.57
C LEU A 96 39.42 4.34 -12.33
N THR A 97 40.36 5.26 -12.08
CA THR A 97 41.20 5.22 -10.88
C THR A 97 40.36 5.27 -9.59
N ARG A 98 39.31 6.12 -9.57
CA ARG A 98 38.41 6.19 -8.44
C ARG A 98 37.63 4.88 -8.23
N LEU A 99 37.18 4.22 -9.29
CA LEU A 99 36.50 2.93 -9.24
C LEU A 99 37.44 1.84 -8.69
N ILE A 100 38.65 1.75 -9.18
CA ILE A 100 39.65 0.78 -8.72
C ILE A 100 39.94 1.00 -7.22
N ALA A 101 40.14 2.25 -6.81
CA ALA A 101 40.31 2.57 -5.39
C ALA A 101 39.07 2.22 -4.57
N HIS A 102 37.87 2.49 -5.09
CA HIS A 102 36.62 2.19 -4.40
C HIS A 102 36.43 0.69 -4.13
N PHE A 103 36.60 -0.15 -5.18
CA PHE A 103 36.53 -1.60 -5.02
C PHE A 103 37.72 -2.19 -4.26
N GLY A 104 38.88 -1.52 -4.27
CA GLY A 104 40.08 -1.94 -3.55
C GLY A 104 39.96 -1.96 -2.03
N HIS A 105 38.97 -1.25 -1.48
CA HIS A 105 38.73 -1.18 -0.03
C HIS A 105 37.93 -2.35 0.53
N ILE A 106 37.33 -3.20 -0.32
CA ILE A 106 36.56 -4.35 0.09
C ILE A 106 37.22 -5.65 -0.35
N ARG A 107 37.00 -6.70 0.42
CA ARG A 107 37.33 -8.09 0.06
C ARG A 107 36.02 -8.80 -0.30
N LEU A 108 36.01 -9.51 -1.41
CA LEU A 108 34.82 -10.16 -1.97
C LEU A 108 34.88 -11.70 -1.87
N ARG A 109 35.64 -12.26 -0.91
CA ARG A 109 35.60 -13.67 -0.61
C ARG A 109 34.34 -14.03 0.15
N ASP A 110 33.84 -15.26 0.00
CA ASP A 110 32.66 -15.71 0.75
C ASP A 110 32.85 -15.61 2.28
N GLU A 111 34.08 -15.82 2.78
CA GLU A 111 34.41 -15.65 4.19
C GLU A 111 34.42 -14.19 4.69
N ASP A 112 34.61 -13.22 3.79
CA ASP A 112 34.63 -11.79 4.12
C ASP A 112 33.23 -11.14 3.91
N LEU A 113 32.29 -11.86 3.27
CA LEU A 113 30.91 -11.41 3.06
C LEU A 113 30.03 -11.77 4.28
N ALA A 114 28.95 -11.01 4.45
CA ALA A 114 28.05 -11.26 5.58
C ALA A 114 27.36 -12.64 5.51
N TYR A 115 27.17 -13.16 4.29
CA TYR A 115 26.69 -14.53 4.05
C TYR A 115 27.06 -14.96 2.62
N PRO A 116 27.17 -16.27 2.35
CA PRO A 116 27.36 -16.79 0.98
C PRO A 116 26.20 -16.40 0.07
N GLY A 117 26.51 -15.95 -1.17
CA GLY A 117 25.50 -15.47 -2.13
C GLY A 117 25.19 -13.97 -2.05
N MET A 118 25.65 -13.24 -1.05
CA MET A 118 25.44 -11.79 -0.92
C MET A 118 25.84 -10.99 -2.17
N LEU A 119 26.83 -11.47 -2.93
CA LEU A 119 27.27 -10.81 -4.15
C LEU A 119 26.20 -10.88 -5.25
N GLY A 120 25.54 -12.03 -5.39
CA GLY A 120 24.43 -12.23 -6.32
C GLY A 120 23.24 -11.34 -5.98
N ASP A 121 22.83 -11.32 -4.71
CA ASP A 121 21.74 -10.48 -4.26
C ASP A 121 22.00 -8.98 -4.51
N ALA A 122 23.24 -8.54 -4.22
CA ALA A 122 23.65 -7.16 -4.47
C ALA A 122 23.71 -6.83 -5.99
N TYR A 123 24.08 -7.80 -6.82
CA TYR A 123 24.03 -7.66 -8.27
C TYR A 123 22.59 -7.57 -8.77
N ALA A 124 21.70 -8.44 -8.32
CA ALA A 124 20.30 -8.40 -8.69
C ALA A 124 19.64 -7.06 -8.31
N TYR A 125 19.96 -6.51 -7.12
CA TYR A 125 19.53 -5.18 -6.71
C TYR A 125 20.04 -4.07 -7.64
N LEU A 126 21.29 -4.14 -8.06
CA LEU A 126 21.88 -3.18 -8.99
C LEU A 126 21.16 -3.17 -10.34
N VAL A 127 20.91 -4.36 -10.92
CA VAL A 127 20.19 -4.54 -12.18
C VAL A 127 18.77 -3.96 -12.11
N GLU A 128 18.05 -4.23 -11.03
CA GLU A 128 16.71 -3.67 -10.78
C GLU A 128 16.74 -2.15 -10.73
N SER A 129 17.65 -1.59 -9.95
CA SER A 129 17.80 -0.14 -9.78
C SER A 129 18.17 0.57 -11.10
N PHE A 130 18.88 -0.10 -11.98
CA PHE A 130 19.23 0.43 -13.31
C PHE A 130 18.06 0.35 -14.29
N ALA A 131 17.25 -0.69 -14.22
CA ALA A 131 16.02 -0.81 -15.00
C ALA A 131 15.07 0.36 -14.70
N ASP A 132 14.93 0.72 -13.42
CA ASP A 132 14.15 1.88 -12.97
C ASP A 132 14.70 3.21 -13.51
N ALA A 133 16.01 3.41 -13.42
CA ALA A 133 16.67 4.64 -13.82
C ALA A 133 16.69 4.86 -15.35
N ALA A 134 16.70 3.78 -16.14
CA ALA A 134 16.80 3.85 -17.59
C ALA A 134 15.49 4.23 -18.30
N GLY A 135 14.35 4.26 -17.59
CA GLY A 135 13.02 4.57 -18.17
C GLY A 135 12.66 3.69 -19.37
N ARG A 136 13.19 2.46 -19.43
CA ARG A 136 13.03 1.55 -20.56
C ARG A 136 11.57 1.19 -20.75
N LYS A 137 11.13 1.11 -21.99
CA LYS A 137 9.75 0.76 -22.37
C LYS A 137 9.36 -0.57 -21.74
N GLY A 138 8.25 -0.54 -21.02
CA GLY A 138 7.81 -1.51 -20.06
C GLY A 138 7.93 -2.96 -20.45
N GLY A 139 8.45 -3.75 -19.52
CA GLY A 139 8.39 -5.20 -19.54
C GLY A 139 9.37 -5.95 -20.43
N GLU A 140 10.12 -5.27 -21.32
CA GLU A 140 10.97 -5.95 -22.31
C GLU A 140 12.26 -6.54 -21.72
N PHE A 141 12.72 -6.08 -20.55
CA PHE A 141 14.00 -6.51 -19.98
C PHE A 141 13.98 -6.91 -18.51
N PHE A 142 12.99 -6.48 -17.76
CA PHE A 142 12.94 -6.71 -16.31
C PHE A 142 11.55 -7.11 -15.86
N THR A 143 11.44 -8.27 -15.22
CA THR A 143 10.21 -8.75 -14.57
C THR A 143 10.25 -8.36 -13.09
N PRO A 144 9.23 -7.67 -12.56
CA PRO A 144 9.20 -7.25 -11.16
C PRO A 144 9.36 -8.43 -10.19
N ARG A 145 10.13 -8.25 -9.11
CA ARG A 145 10.45 -9.32 -8.14
C ARG A 145 9.23 -10.06 -7.61
N GLY A 146 8.15 -9.33 -7.28
CA GLY A 146 6.91 -9.97 -6.81
C GLY A 146 6.27 -10.87 -7.86
N VAL A 147 6.35 -10.52 -9.16
CA VAL A 147 5.86 -11.36 -10.26
C VAL A 147 6.78 -12.56 -10.50
N VAL A 148 8.11 -12.34 -10.48
CA VAL A 148 9.11 -13.42 -10.56
C VAL A 148 8.85 -14.44 -9.45
N ARG A 149 8.69 -13.98 -8.20
CA ARG A 149 8.41 -14.83 -7.05
C ARG A 149 7.11 -15.61 -7.23
N LEU A 150 6.05 -14.93 -7.66
CA LEU A 150 4.77 -15.57 -7.93
C LEU A 150 4.90 -16.67 -8.99
N MET A 151 5.52 -16.38 -10.13
CA MET A 151 5.73 -17.38 -11.19
C MET A 151 6.51 -18.59 -10.68
N THR A 152 7.54 -18.37 -9.88
CA THR A 152 8.36 -19.43 -9.29
C THR A 152 7.55 -20.28 -8.31
N GLU A 153 6.75 -19.66 -7.43
CA GLU A 153 5.87 -20.41 -6.51
C GLU A 153 4.77 -21.18 -7.23
N LEU A 154 4.21 -20.63 -8.32
CA LEU A 154 3.24 -21.35 -9.16
C LEU A 154 3.88 -22.53 -9.91
N ALA A 155 5.13 -22.40 -10.28
CA ALA A 155 5.88 -23.40 -11.03
C ALA A 155 6.39 -24.55 -10.16
N ASP A 156 6.64 -24.31 -8.87
CA ASP A 156 7.14 -25.27 -7.87
C ASP A 156 8.37 -26.08 -8.36
N PRO A 157 9.51 -25.41 -8.70
CA PRO A 157 10.68 -26.10 -9.19
C PRO A 157 11.26 -27.08 -8.17
N GLN A 158 11.62 -28.31 -8.66
CA GLN A 158 12.16 -29.38 -7.82
C GLN A 158 13.63 -29.69 -8.18
N PRO A 159 14.46 -30.17 -7.24
CA PRO A 159 15.82 -30.60 -7.53
C PRO A 159 15.89 -31.58 -8.70
N GLY A 160 16.90 -31.46 -9.55
CA GLY A 160 17.08 -32.28 -10.74
C GLY A 160 16.34 -31.85 -11.99
N MET A 161 15.49 -30.85 -11.90
CA MET A 161 14.75 -30.31 -13.06
C MET A 161 15.66 -29.60 -14.06
N ARG A 162 15.28 -29.67 -15.34
CA ARG A 162 15.78 -28.84 -16.43
C ARG A 162 14.79 -27.69 -16.65
N ILE A 163 15.28 -26.46 -16.49
CA ILE A 163 14.46 -25.24 -16.54
C ILE A 163 14.87 -24.37 -17.72
N TYR A 164 13.89 -23.83 -18.46
CA TYR A 164 14.13 -23.02 -19.65
C TYR A 164 13.35 -21.71 -19.62
N ASP A 165 14.01 -20.63 -20.07
CA ASP A 165 13.39 -19.33 -20.32
C ASP A 165 13.72 -18.85 -21.75
N PRO A 166 12.76 -18.86 -22.71
CA PRO A 166 12.95 -18.40 -24.08
C PRO A 166 13.19 -16.89 -24.23
N CYS A 167 12.94 -16.08 -23.19
CA CYS A 167 13.12 -14.63 -23.17
C CYS A 167 13.78 -14.25 -21.86
N VAL A 168 15.00 -14.72 -21.64
CA VAL A 168 15.67 -14.79 -20.34
C VAL A 168 15.89 -13.41 -19.68
N GLY A 169 15.91 -12.34 -20.47
CA GLY A 169 16.13 -10.99 -19.96
C GLY A 169 17.38 -10.91 -19.08
N THR A 170 17.19 -10.54 -17.81
CA THR A 170 18.27 -10.49 -16.80
C THR A 170 18.50 -11.81 -16.05
N GLY A 171 17.81 -12.88 -16.40
CA GLY A 171 17.93 -14.21 -15.76
C GLY A 171 17.18 -14.33 -14.43
N GLY A 172 16.34 -13.37 -14.07
CA GLY A 172 15.67 -13.30 -12.79
C GLY A 172 14.80 -14.53 -12.48
N LEU A 173 14.09 -15.11 -13.47
CA LEU A 173 13.27 -16.31 -13.28
C LEU A 173 14.14 -17.55 -12.99
N LEU A 174 15.25 -17.70 -13.68
CA LEU A 174 16.15 -18.85 -13.48
C LEU A 174 16.83 -18.78 -12.10
N VAL A 175 17.31 -17.60 -11.70
CA VAL A 175 17.88 -17.38 -10.36
C VAL A 175 16.83 -17.61 -9.27
N SER A 176 15.61 -17.10 -9.46
CA SER A 176 14.53 -17.31 -8.49
C SER A 176 14.16 -18.79 -8.33
N ALA A 177 14.22 -19.58 -9.41
CA ALA A 177 14.01 -21.04 -9.33
C ALA A 177 15.11 -21.72 -8.51
N ALA A 178 16.37 -21.31 -8.66
CA ALA A 178 17.48 -21.81 -7.86
C ALA A 178 17.31 -21.46 -6.38
N GLN A 179 16.98 -20.22 -6.07
CA GLN A 179 16.70 -19.76 -4.71
C GLN A 179 15.52 -20.50 -4.08
N TYR A 180 14.45 -20.73 -4.85
CA TYR A 180 13.29 -21.47 -4.38
C TYR A 180 13.66 -22.90 -3.96
N VAL A 181 14.46 -23.63 -4.78
CA VAL A 181 14.93 -24.97 -4.43
C VAL A 181 15.79 -24.95 -3.19
N GLU A 182 16.71 -23.98 -3.04
CA GLU A 182 17.53 -23.80 -1.83
C GLU A 182 16.67 -23.52 -0.59
N GLU A 183 15.69 -22.65 -0.68
CA GLU A 183 14.75 -22.32 0.41
C GLU A 183 13.89 -23.53 0.84
N HIS A 184 13.72 -24.52 -0.03
CA HIS A 184 13.00 -25.77 0.27
C HIS A 184 13.94 -26.95 0.61
N GLY A 185 15.22 -26.66 0.82
CA GLY A 185 16.21 -27.63 1.29
C GLY A 185 16.87 -28.48 0.20
N GLY A 186 16.60 -28.18 -1.08
CA GLY A 186 17.31 -28.79 -2.20
C GLY A 186 18.66 -28.13 -2.50
N ASP A 187 19.48 -28.78 -3.34
CA ASP A 187 20.70 -28.17 -3.88
C ASP A 187 20.39 -27.48 -5.21
N PRO A 188 20.56 -26.15 -5.34
CA PRO A 188 20.36 -25.47 -6.60
C PRO A 188 21.29 -25.94 -7.72
N ASN A 189 22.44 -26.58 -7.40
CA ASN A 189 23.36 -27.15 -8.39
C ASN A 189 22.81 -28.45 -9.00
N ASP A 190 21.80 -29.07 -8.46
CA ASP A 190 21.13 -30.19 -9.12
C ASP A 190 20.28 -29.74 -10.30
N LEU A 191 19.91 -28.45 -10.35
CA LEU A 191 19.17 -27.89 -11.48
C LEU A 191 20.07 -27.70 -12.72
N THR A 192 19.46 -27.77 -13.89
CA THR A 192 20.09 -27.40 -15.17
C THR A 192 19.26 -26.33 -15.84
N PHE A 193 19.91 -25.22 -16.17
CA PHE A 193 19.24 -24.06 -16.74
C PHE A 193 19.56 -23.86 -18.21
N ALA A 194 18.58 -23.39 -18.96
CA ALA A 194 18.72 -22.95 -20.33
C ALA A 194 17.96 -21.64 -20.53
N GLY A 195 18.45 -20.79 -21.44
CA GLY A 195 17.76 -19.55 -21.76
C GLY A 195 18.21 -18.97 -23.09
N GLN A 196 17.35 -18.15 -23.69
CA GLN A 196 17.64 -17.42 -24.92
C GLN A 196 17.23 -15.95 -24.79
N ASP A 197 18.00 -15.07 -25.38
CA ASP A 197 17.65 -13.66 -25.60
C ASP A 197 18.43 -13.11 -26.80
N PRO A 198 17.81 -12.46 -27.79
CA PRO A 198 18.53 -11.88 -28.93
C PRO A 198 19.33 -10.64 -28.53
N ASN A 199 18.99 -9.99 -27.43
CA ASN A 199 19.66 -8.78 -26.96
C ASN A 199 20.95 -9.14 -26.22
N HIS A 200 22.08 -8.56 -26.66
CA HIS A 200 23.38 -8.80 -26.04
C HIS A 200 23.45 -8.33 -24.58
N GLU A 201 22.85 -7.20 -24.25
CA GLU A 201 22.88 -6.65 -22.89
C GLU A 201 22.09 -7.54 -21.92
N ALA A 202 20.89 -7.98 -22.32
CA ALA A 202 20.07 -8.91 -21.57
C ALA A 202 20.79 -10.25 -21.34
N TRP A 203 21.31 -10.85 -22.41
CA TRP A 203 22.10 -12.08 -22.34
C TRP A 203 23.32 -11.94 -21.41
N SER A 204 24.02 -10.81 -21.50
CA SER A 204 25.19 -10.51 -20.66
C SER A 204 24.79 -10.40 -19.18
N SER A 205 23.73 -9.64 -18.93
CA SER A 205 23.19 -9.45 -17.57
C SER A 205 22.73 -10.78 -16.95
N ALA A 206 22.02 -11.61 -17.73
CA ALA A 206 21.61 -12.95 -17.29
C ALA A 206 22.83 -13.84 -16.97
N THR A 207 23.83 -13.86 -17.87
CA THR A 207 25.06 -14.66 -17.66
C THR A 207 25.74 -14.25 -16.35
N MET A 208 25.88 -12.97 -16.10
CA MET A 208 26.49 -12.47 -14.87
C MET A 208 25.65 -12.75 -13.63
N ASN A 209 24.34 -12.64 -13.75
CA ASN A 209 23.41 -12.97 -12.67
C ASN A 209 23.56 -14.44 -12.24
N MET A 210 23.58 -15.35 -13.20
CA MET A 210 23.82 -16.77 -12.92
C MET A 210 25.18 -17.01 -12.23
N LEU A 211 26.25 -16.41 -12.76
CA LEU A 211 27.60 -16.57 -12.22
C LEU A 211 27.76 -15.99 -10.80
N THR A 212 27.17 -14.81 -10.54
CA THR A 212 27.25 -14.17 -9.23
C THR A 212 26.45 -14.90 -8.15
N HIS A 213 25.44 -15.67 -8.56
CA HIS A 213 24.71 -16.59 -7.68
C HIS A 213 25.36 -17.98 -7.57
N GLY A 214 26.54 -18.19 -8.16
CA GLY A 214 27.26 -19.44 -8.09
C GLY A 214 26.64 -20.60 -8.86
N LEU A 215 25.78 -20.31 -9.83
CA LEU A 215 25.15 -21.32 -10.67
C LEU A 215 26.12 -21.68 -11.82
N GLU A 216 26.41 -22.96 -11.99
CA GLU A 216 27.40 -23.43 -12.96
C GLU A 216 26.77 -24.18 -14.13
N ARG A 217 25.66 -24.89 -13.89
CA ARG A 217 25.01 -25.77 -14.88
C ARG A 217 23.96 -25.01 -15.69
N PHE A 218 24.41 -24.09 -16.56
CA PHE A 218 23.52 -23.34 -17.43
C PHE A 218 24.06 -23.18 -18.84
N THR A 219 23.14 -23.00 -19.80
CA THR A 219 23.41 -22.65 -21.21
C THR A 219 22.52 -21.48 -21.61
N LEU A 220 23.13 -20.33 -21.90
CA LEU A 220 22.41 -19.16 -22.40
C LEU A 220 22.88 -18.87 -23.83
N GLU A 221 21.93 -18.75 -24.75
CA GLU A 221 22.22 -18.46 -26.17
C GLU A 221 21.71 -17.07 -26.56
N ARG A 222 22.51 -16.36 -27.34
CA ARG A 222 22.13 -15.07 -27.92
C ARG A 222 21.35 -15.29 -29.21
N ALA A 223 20.09 -15.64 -29.11
CA ALA A 223 19.22 -15.99 -30.22
C ALA A 223 17.76 -15.67 -29.93
N ASP A 224 16.99 -15.40 -30.98
CA ASP A 224 15.53 -15.29 -30.90
C ASP A 224 14.92 -16.70 -30.88
N ALA A 225 14.22 -17.04 -29.82
CA ALA A 225 13.65 -18.37 -29.60
C ALA A 225 12.56 -18.77 -30.60
N LEU A 226 11.89 -17.82 -31.27
CA LEU A 226 10.93 -18.15 -32.32
C LEU A 226 11.63 -18.54 -33.62
N THR A 227 12.67 -17.81 -34.04
CA THR A 227 13.36 -17.97 -35.32
C THR A 227 14.55 -18.92 -35.23
N HIS A 228 15.24 -18.98 -34.10
CA HIS A 228 16.39 -19.83 -33.81
C HIS A 228 16.23 -20.55 -32.49
N PRO A 229 15.27 -21.48 -32.39
CA PRO A 229 15.03 -22.20 -31.13
C PRO A 229 16.25 -23.04 -30.76
N MET A 230 16.58 -23.05 -29.49
CA MET A 230 17.63 -23.89 -28.92
C MET A 230 17.25 -25.39 -29.08
N ASP A 231 18.23 -26.28 -29.08
CA ASP A 231 17.98 -27.71 -29.08
C ASP A 231 17.50 -28.15 -27.68
N ALA A 232 16.22 -28.55 -27.60
CA ALA A 232 15.62 -29.03 -26.37
C ALA A 232 16.15 -30.41 -25.92
N GLY A 233 16.78 -31.18 -26.80
CA GLY A 233 17.11 -32.59 -26.54
C GLY A 233 15.86 -33.40 -26.12
N ASP A 234 15.87 -33.91 -24.87
CA ASP A 234 14.71 -34.63 -24.28
C ASP A 234 13.61 -33.68 -23.75
N GLY A 235 13.70 -32.37 -23.95
CA GLY A 235 12.77 -31.35 -23.41
C GLY A 235 13.16 -30.81 -22.04
N PHE A 236 12.32 -29.92 -21.52
CA PHE A 236 12.46 -29.29 -20.23
C PHE A 236 11.33 -29.70 -19.27
N ASP A 237 11.65 -29.82 -18.00
CA ASP A 237 10.68 -30.15 -16.95
C ASP A 237 9.83 -28.91 -16.59
N LEU A 238 10.43 -27.72 -16.76
CA LEU A 238 9.77 -26.45 -16.47
C LEU A 238 10.20 -25.38 -17.48
N VAL A 239 9.22 -24.66 -18.03
CA VAL A 239 9.47 -23.50 -18.89
C VAL A 239 8.76 -22.29 -18.27
N MET A 240 9.53 -21.28 -17.91
CA MET A 240 9.00 -20.03 -17.36
C MET A 240 9.46 -18.84 -18.18
N SER A 241 8.58 -17.93 -18.54
CA SER A 241 8.99 -16.75 -19.27
C SER A 241 8.02 -15.57 -19.11
N ASN A 242 8.58 -14.38 -19.25
CA ASN A 242 7.89 -13.14 -19.55
C ASN A 242 8.25 -12.70 -20.97
N PRO A 243 7.58 -13.19 -22.02
CA PRO A 243 7.88 -12.82 -23.40
C PRO A 243 7.58 -11.35 -23.66
N PRO A 244 8.22 -10.71 -24.68
CA PRO A 244 7.93 -9.33 -25.05
C PRO A 244 6.48 -9.20 -25.55
N PHE A 245 5.72 -8.27 -24.95
CA PHE A 245 4.29 -8.12 -25.21
C PHE A 245 4.01 -7.61 -26.61
N SER A 246 3.10 -8.29 -27.30
CA SER A 246 2.58 -7.87 -28.62
C SER A 246 3.69 -7.60 -29.65
N MET A 247 4.75 -8.39 -29.61
CA MET A 247 5.87 -8.30 -30.55
C MET A 247 5.45 -8.64 -31.99
N ASN A 248 6.11 -8.03 -32.99
CA ASN A 248 6.00 -8.42 -34.38
C ASN A 248 6.91 -9.62 -34.64
N TYR A 249 6.49 -10.54 -35.49
CA TYR A 249 7.30 -11.66 -35.98
C TYR A 249 7.00 -11.94 -37.45
N ARG A 250 7.75 -12.85 -38.07
CA ARG A 250 7.52 -13.29 -39.42
C ARG A 250 7.32 -14.81 -39.46
N ILE A 251 6.23 -15.24 -40.06
CA ILE A 251 5.83 -16.65 -40.14
C ILE A 251 6.87 -17.45 -40.93
N ASP A 252 7.39 -16.88 -42.01
CA ASP A 252 8.40 -17.51 -42.87
C ASP A 252 9.77 -17.71 -42.21
N GLU A 253 10.04 -17.02 -41.11
CA GLU A 253 11.25 -17.18 -40.30
C GLU A 253 11.13 -18.20 -39.18
N VAL A 254 9.91 -18.70 -38.87
CA VAL A 254 9.69 -19.70 -37.81
C VAL A 254 9.94 -21.11 -38.35
N PRO A 255 11.02 -21.79 -37.93
CA PRO A 255 11.33 -23.11 -38.43
C PRO A 255 10.37 -24.17 -37.91
N ARG A 256 10.06 -25.17 -38.71
CA ARG A 256 9.16 -26.28 -38.36
C ARG A 256 7.81 -25.78 -37.83
N LEU A 257 7.22 -24.79 -38.48
CA LEU A 257 6.03 -24.06 -38.01
C LEU A 257 4.91 -25.01 -37.58
N ASP A 258 4.51 -25.97 -38.44
CA ASP A 258 3.39 -26.88 -38.14
C ASP A 258 3.65 -27.80 -36.93
N GLN A 259 4.91 -28.10 -36.63
CA GLN A 259 5.30 -28.93 -35.49
C GLN A 259 5.34 -28.14 -34.18
N ARG A 260 5.94 -26.96 -34.23
CA ARG A 260 6.11 -26.08 -33.05
C ARG A 260 4.84 -25.32 -32.72
N MET A 261 4.00 -25.07 -33.70
CA MET A 261 2.76 -24.28 -33.57
C MET A 261 1.53 -25.12 -33.96
N PRO A 262 1.31 -26.29 -33.34
CA PRO A 262 0.27 -27.24 -33.75
C PRO A 262 -1.14 -26.69 -33.58
N TYR A 263 -1.31 -25.68 -32.75
CA TYR A 263 -2.60 -25.03 -32.49
C TYR A 263 -2.91 -23.87 -33.45
N GLY A 264 -1.97 -23.53 -34.34
CA GLY A 264 -2.09 -22.49 -35.36
C GLY A 264 -1.19 -21.32 -35.12
N HIS A 265 -1.28 -20.33 -35.99
CA HIS A 265 -0.45 -19.12 -35.92
C HIS A 265 -1.30 -17.86 -35.83
N THR A 266 -0.74 -16.83 -35.17
CA THR A 266 -1.35 -15.50 -35.02
C THR A 266 -0.97 -14.59 -36.21
N PRO A 267 -1.61 -13.42 -36.40
CA PRO A 267 -1.13 -12.39 -37.31
C PRO A 267 0.27 -11.92 -36.93
N GLU A 268 1.12 -11.62 -37.94
CA GLU A 268 2.53 -11.27 -37.74
C GLU A 268 2.75 -9.95 -37.00
N ARG A 269 1.80 -9.00 -37.07
CA ARG A 269 1.95 -7.68 -36.46
C ARG A 269 1.34 -7.64 -35.07
N GLY A 270 2.20 -7.43 -34.06
CA GLY A 270 1.81 -7.20 -32.68
C GLY A 270 1.08 -8.36 -32.03
N LYS A 271 1.36 -9.63 -32.42
CA LYS A 271 0.57 -10.79 -32.01
C LYS A 271 1.41 -12.04 -31.70
N ALA A 272 2.71 -11.91 -31.42
CA ALA A 272 3.58 -13.05 -31.11
C ALA A 272 3.26 -13.74 -29.78
N ASP A 273 2.40 -13.16 -28.93
CA ASP A 273 2.11 -13.64 -27.57
C ASP A 273 1.79 -15.14 -27.52
N LEU A 274 0.82 -15.61 -28.33
CA LEU A 274 0.46 -17.03 -28.39
C LEU A 274 1.44 -17.91 -29.19
N MET A 275 2.34 -17.31 -29.97
CA MET A 275 3.44 -18.04 -30.61
C MET A 275 4.51 -18.43 -29.59
N PHE A 276 4.88 -17.51 -28.70
CA PHE A 276 5.77 -17.81 -27.57
C PHE A 276 5.16 -18.86 -26.64
N LEU A 277 3.87 -18.76 -26.33
CA LEU A 277 3.20 -19.74 -25.47
C LEU A 277 3.24 -21.17 -26.05
N GLN A 278 3.02 -21.32 -27.39
CA GLN A 278 3.14 -22.59 -28.07
C GLN A 278 4.59 -23.10 -28.13
N HIS A 279 5.55 -22.23 -28.38
CA HIS A 279 6.97 -22.55 -28.30
C HIS A 279 7.36 -23.11 -26.94
N MET A 280 6.93 -22.45 -25.86
CA MET A 280 7.19 -22.91 -24.49
C MET A 280 6.61 -24.31 -24.24
N LEU A 281 5.40 -24.55 -24.75
CA LEU A 281 4.75 -25.86 -24.62
C LEU A 281 5.46 -26.95 -25.45
N ASP A 282 5.96 -26.63 -26.65
CA ASP A 282 6.79 -27.51 -27.47
C ASP A 282 8.08 -27.89 -26.74
N MET A 283 8.78 -26.92 -26.14
CA MET A 283 10.00 -27.16 -25.36
C MET A 283 9.78 -28.00 -24.09
N ALA A 284 8.61 -27.94 -23.48
CA ALA A 284 8.24 -28.73 -22.32
C ALA A 284 7.77 -30.15 -22.67
N SER A 285 7.35 -30.40 -23.90
CA SER A 285 6.62 -31.63 -24.30
C SER A 285 7.44 -32.92 -24.16
N GLY A 286 8.76 -32.85 -24.35
CA GLY A 286 9.63 -34.02 -24.27
C GLY A 286 9.75 -34.65 -22.87
N ARG A 287 9.48 -33.89 -21.80
CA ARG A 287 9.59 -34.30 -20.40
C ARG A 287 8.29 -34.24 -19.61
N SER A 288 7.15 -34.12 -20.30
CA SER A 288 5.87 -33.92 -19.61
C SER A 288 5.85 -32.69 -18.72
N GLY A 289 6.59 -31.68 -19.14
CA GLY A 289 6.86 -30.49 -18.34
C GLY A 289 5.69 -29.53 -18.19
N SER A 290 5.89 -28.52 -17.36
CA SER A 290 4.96 -27.43 -17.11
C SER A 290 5.45 -26.11 -17.70
N VAL A 291 4.49 -25.21 -17.97
CA VAL A 291 4.76 -23.86 -18.49
C VAL A 291 4.08 -22.82 -17.60
N VAL A 292 4.79 -21.78 -17.22
CA VAL A 292 4.21 -20.60 -16.57
C VAL A 292 4.63 -19.36 -17.35
N SER A 293 3.66 -18.65 -17.93
CA SER A 293 3.93 -17.50 -18.77
C SER A 293 3.13 -16.27 -18.37
N VAL A 294 3.80 -15.09 -18.36
CA VAL A 294 3.12 -13.79 -18.28
C VAL A 294 2.70 -13.38 -19.69
N LEU A 295 1.47 -12.96 -19.85
CA LEU A 295 0.94 -12.48 -21.12
C LEU A 295 0.02 -11.27 -20.93
N PRO A 296 -0.15 -10.40 -21.96
CA PRO A 296 -1.12 -9.33 -21.88
C PRO A 296 -2.55 -9.89 -21.87
N MET A 297 -3.45 -9.31 -21.07
CA MET A 297 -4.86 -9.76 -20.94
C MET A 297 -5.57 -9.97 -22.28
N GLY A 298 -5.14 -9.26 -23.33
CA GLY A 298 -5.74 -9.36 -24.66
C GLY A 298 -5.77 -10.79 -25.24
N VAL A 299 -4.80 -11.63 -24.91
CA VAL A 299 -4.75 -13.03 -25.39
C VAL A 299 -5.95 -13.86 -24.93
N LEU A 300 -6.60 -13.47 -23.86
CA LEU A 300 -7.74 -14.17 -23.26
C LEU A 300 -9.05 -14.01 -24.06
N PHE A 301 -9.19 -12.90 -24.81
CA PHE A 301 -10.49 -12.58 -25.44
C PHE A 301 -10.44 -12.15 -26.91
N ARG A 302 -9.24 -11.87 -27.47
CA ARG A 302 -9.15 -11.47 -28.88
C ARG A 302 -9.71 -12.58 -29.78
N GLY A 303 -10.47 -12.17 -30.82
CA GLY A 303 -11.16 -13.07 -31.74
C GLY A 303 -10.27 -13.64 -32.87
N ASN A 304 -10.90 -14.20 -33.87
CA ASN A 304 -10.29 -14.76 -35.09
C ASN A 304 -9.23 -15.86 -34.82
N GLN A 305 -8.00 -15.70 -35.32
CA GLN A 305 -6.94 -16.69 -35.19
C GLN A 305 -6.54 -16.96 -33.74
N GLU A 306 -6.48 -15.94 -32.87
CA GLU A 306 -6.17 -16.10 -31.46
C GLU A 306 -7.26 -16.91 -30.74
N GLN A 307 -8.54 -16.70 -31.07
CA GLN A 307 -9.66 -17.52 -30.58
C GLN A 307 -9.50 -18.97 -30.99
N ALA A 308 -9.22 -19.23 -32.29
CA ALA A 308 -9.03 -20.57 -32.77
C ALA A 308 -7.87 -21.32 -32.08
N ILE A 309 -6.78 -20.61 -31.76
CA ILE A 309 -5.66 -21.18 -31.00
C ILE A 309 -6.12 -21.52 -29.57
N ARG A 310 -6.82 -20.61 -28.89
CA ARG A 310 -7.35 -20.85 -27.53
C ARG A 310 -8.27 -22.06 -27.49
N SER A 311 -9.20 -22.17 -28.45
CA SER A 311 -10.11 -23.33 -28.54
C SER A 311 -9.35 -24.64 -28.66
N ARG A 312 -8.34 -24.71 -29.54
CA ARG A 312 -7.53 -25.91 -29.71
C ARG A 312 -6.66 -26.26 -28.49
N LEU A 313 -6.12 -25.21 -27.78
CA LEU A 313 -5.40 -25.43 -26.52
C LEU A 313 -6.33 -26.00 -25.44
N LEU A 314 -7.56 -25.51 -25.36
CA LEU A 314 -8.59 -26.03 -24.46
C LEU A 314 -9.02 -27.47 -24.82
N ASP A 315 -9.20 -27.75 -26.11
CA ASP A 315 -9.56 -29.09 -26.59
C ASP A 315 -8.43 -30.11 -26.37
N ALA A 316 -7.17 -29.64 -26.40
CA ALA A 316 -6.00 -30.44 -26.06
C ALA A 316 -5.80 -30.61 -24.54
N ASP A 317 -6.65 -29.98 -23.73
CA ASP A 317 -6.61 -29.99 -22.27
C ASP A 317 -5.26 -29.64 -21.67
N VAL A 318 -4.56 -28.62 -22.25
CA VAL A 318 -3.23 -28.18 -21.79
C VAL A 318 -3.27 -26.99 -20.86
N ILE A 319 -4.38 -26.21 -20.82
CA ILE A 319 -4.51 -25.05 -19.94
C ILE A 319 -4.95 -25.50 -18.55
N GLU A 320 -4.08 -25.35 -17.56
CA GLU A 320 -4.36 -25.72 -16.17
C GLU A 320 -5.03 -24.60 -15.41
N ALA A 321 -4.48 -23.37 -15.52
CA ALA A 321 -5.03 -22.21 -14.84
C ALA A 321 -4.80 -20.90 -15.62
N VAL A 322 -5.70 -19.94 -15.37
CA VAL A 322 -5.62 -18.55 -15.85
C VAL A 322 -5.76 -17.62 -14.65
N ILE A 323 -4.75 -16.79 -14.43
CA ILE A 323 -4.66 -15.90 -13.27
C ILE A 323 -4.64 -14.46 -13.77
N GLY A 324 -5.64 -13.65 -13.43
CA GLY A 324 -5.66 -12.21 -13.73
C GLY A 324 -4.88 -11.45 -12.67
N LEU A 325 -3.94 -10.59 -13.09
CA LEU A 325 -3.17 -9.74 -12.19
C LEU A 325 -3.58 -8.27 -12.33
N GLY A 326 -3.35 -7.49 -11.28
CA GLY A 326 -3.67 -6.08 -11.21
C GLY A 326 -2.89 -5.21 -12.22
N PRO A 327 -3.37 -3.99 -12.47
CA PRO A 327 -2.69 -3.04 -13.36
C PRO A 327 -1.42 -2.49 -12.72
N ASN A 328 -0.56 -1.87 -13.55
CA ASN A 328 0.59 -1.11 -13.09
C ASN A 328 1.60 -1.89 -12.24
N LEU A 329 1.73 -3.20 -12.49
CA LEU A 329 2.74 -4.05 -11.84
C LEU A 329 4.09 -3.98 -12.59
N PHE A 330 4.11 -3.69 -13.89
CA PHE A 330 5.31 -3.64 -14.73
C PHE A 330 5.77 -2.20 -14.94
N HIS A 331 7.09 -2.00 -14.95
CA HIS A 331 7.68 -0.68 -15.22
C HIS A 331 7.27 -0.16 -16.60
N GLY A 332 6.89 1.12 -16.67
CA GLY A 332 6.59 1.81 -17.94
C GLY A 332 5.31 1.40 -18.65
N THR A 333 4.49 0.51 -18.09
CA THR A 333 3.18 0.14 -18.64
C THR A 333 2.12 -0.04 -17.55
N GLY A 334 0.95 0.57 -17.77
CA GLY A 334 -0.24 0.35 -16.94
C GLY A 334 -1.11 -0.83 -17.40
N ILE A 335 -0.66 -1.59 -18.41
CA ILE A 335 -1.46 -2.67 -19.00
C ILE A 335 -1.58 -3.82 -17.99
N PRO A 336 -2.81 -4.26 -17.64
CA PRO A 336 -2.99 -5.44 -16.83
C PRO A 336 -2.56 -6.70 -17.60
N VAL A 337 -1.97 -7.65 -16.87
CA VAL A 337 -1.44 -8.90 -17.41
C VAL A 337 -2.14 -10.10 -16.79
N CYS A 338 -1.98 -11.25 -17.43
CA CYS A 338 -2.40 -12.54 -16.89
C CYS A 338 -1.23 -13.50 -16.84
N LEU A 339 -1.30 -14.47 -15.93
CA LEU A 339 -0.48 -15.66 -15.95
C LEU A 339 -1.28 -16.82 -16.53
N ILE A 340 -0.66 -17.57 -17.41
CA ILE A 340 -1.22 -18.81 -17.93
C ILE A 340 -0.32 -19.96 -17.51
N VAL A 341 -0.90 -20.95 -16.84
CA VAL A 341 -0.24 -22.18 -16.44
C VAL A 341 -0.67 -23.29 -17.37
N LEU A 342 0.29 -23.95 -18.03
CA LEU A 342 0.05 -25.06 -18.94
C LEU A 342 0.74 -26.34 -18.45
N ARG A 343 0.18 -27.46 -18.84
CA ARG A 343 0.82 -28.78 -18.76
C ARG A 343 0.92 -29.38 -20.14
N SER A 344 1.95 -30.19 -20.38
CA SER A 344 2.06 -30.97 -21.62
C SER A 344 0.83 -31.83 -21.84
N ALA A 345 0.45 -32.05 -23.09
CA ALA A 345 -0.77 -32.81 -23.45
C ALA A 345 -0.81 -34.21 -22.82
N GLY A 346 -1.92 -34.55 -22.18
CA GLY A 346 -2.10 -35.80 -21.48
C GLY A 346 -1.38 -35.95 -20.13
N GLN A 347 -0.75 -34.89 -19.62
CA GLN A 347 0.02 -34.91 -18.37
C GLN A 347 -0.68 -34.19 -17.19
N ARG A 348 -1.91 -33.75 -17.41
CA ARG A 348 -2.71 -33.18 -16.31
C ARG A 348 -3.23 -34.31 -15.41
N ASP A 349 -3.30 -33.99 -14.12
CA ASP A 349 -3.94 -34.91 -13.15
C ASP A 349 -5.34 -35.31 -13.64
N PRO A 350 -5.69 -36.61 -13.64
CA PRO A 350 -6.99 -37.07 -14.07
C PRO A 350 -8.19 -36.39 -13.39
N GLU A 351 -8.04 -36.02 -12.12
CA GLU A 351 -9.10 -35.32 -11.37
C GLU A 351 -9.27 -33.85 -11.85
N HIS A 352 -8.29 -33.31 -12.57
CA HIS A 352 -8.27 -31.92 -13.04
C HIS A 352 -8.57 -31.77 -14.52
N GLN A 353 -8.65 -32.86 -15.25
CA GLN A 353 -8.89 -32.87 -16.70
C GLN A 353 -10.27 -32.26 -17.04
N GLY A 354 -10.37 -31.68 -18.23
CA GLY A 354 -11.61 -31.09 -18.74
C GLY A 354 -12.10 -29.82 -17.99
N SER A 355 -11.27 -29.23 -17.17
CA SER A 355 -11.60 -27.97 -16.43
C SER A 355 -10.40 -27.02 -16.32
N VAL A 356 -10.64 -25.74 -16.22
CA VAL A 356 -9.62 -24.71 -16.03
C VAL A 356 -9.87 -23.98 -14.72
N LEU A 357 -8.83 -23.75 -13.92
CA LEU A 357 -8.91 -22.93 -12.72
C LEU A 357 -8.71 -21.46 -13.10
N PHE A 358 -9.68 -20.63 -12.75
CA PHE A 358 -9.56 -19.16 -12.87
C PHE A 358 -9.31 -18.55 -11.50
N ILE A 359 -8.30 -17.66 -11.43
CA ILE A 359 -7.97 -16.90 -10.21
C ILE A 359 -8.01 -15.42 -10.54
N ASN A 360 -8.89 -14.69 -9.87
CA ASN A 360 -9.00 -13.24 -9.99
C ASN A 360 -8.14 -12.56 -8.91
N ALA A 361 -6.89 -12.27 -9.27
CA ALA A 361 -5.96 -11.55 -8.42
C ALA A 361 -5.77 -10.09 -8.87
N GLU A 362 -6.73 -9.52 -9.61
CA GLU A 362 -6.63 -8.17 -10.16
C GLU A 362 -6.60 -7.08 -9.08
N ASN A 363 -7.06 -7.38 -7.86
CA ASN A 363 -7.03 -6.49 -6.70
C ASN A 363 -5.97 -6.91 -5.66
N GLU A 364 -5.21 -7.98 -5.89
CA GLU A 364 -4.18 -8.47 -4.99
C GLU A 364 -2.85 -7.77 -5.26
N PHE A 365 -2.69 -6.56 -4.76
CA PHE A 365 -1.44 -5.80 -4.83
C PHE A 365 -1.41 -4.71 -3.76
N HIS A 366 -0.21 -4.27 -3.43
CA HIS A 366 0.01 -3.06 -2.66
C HIS A 366 0.12 -1.87 -3.61
N GLN A 367 -0.68 -0.83 -3.38
CA GLN A 367 -0.67 0.37 -4.21
C GLN A 367 0.52 1.26 -3.87
N GLY A 368 1.47 1.40 -4.80
CA GLY A 368 2.59 2.32 -4.70
C GLY A 368 2.33 3.67 -5.37
N ARG A 369 3.15 4.68 -5.07
CA ARG A 369 3.03 6.03 -5.69
C ARG A 369 3.28 6.04 -7.20
N GLY A 370 4.08 5.15 -7.73
CA GLY A 370 4.45 5.05 -9.14
C GLY A 370 4.13 3.70 -9.75
N GLN A 371 4.16 2.65 -8.98
CA GLN A 371 4.00 1.27 -9.40
C GLN A 371 3.35 0.45 -8.29
N ASN A 372 2.51 -0.51 -8.66
CA ASN A 372 1.92 -1.47 -7.75
C ASN A 372 2.90 -2.64 -7.52
N THR A 373 2.82 -3.28 -6.36
CA THR A 373 3.74 -4.34 -5.96
C THR A 373 2.98 -5.55 -5.43
N LEU A 374 3.37 -6.75 -5.85
CA LEU A 374 2.93 -7.98 -5.22
C LEU A 374 3.76 -8.22 -3.95
N LEU A 375 3.10 -8.17 -2.81
CA LEU A 375 3.72 -8.51 -1.52
C LEU A 375 3.65 -10.04 -1.28
N PRO A 376 4.43 -10.60 -0.35
CA PRO A 376 4.45 -12.04 -0.08
C PRO A 376 3.09 -12.64 0.25
N GLU A 377 2.21 -11.89 0.92
CA GLU A 377 0.83 -12.32 1.18
C GLU A 377 0.00 -12.52 -0.09
N HIS A 378 0.15 -11.63 -1.08
CA HIS A 378 -0.55 -11.77 -2.37
C HIS A 378 -0.04 -12.99 -3.13
N VAL A 379 1.29 -13.14 -3.17
CA VAL A 379 1.94 -14.31 -3.77
C VAL A 379 1.45 -15.60 -3.13
N ARG A 380 1.45 -15.66 -1.79
CA ARG A 380 1.03 -16.84 -1.04
C ARG A 380 -0.44 -17.19 -1.23
N LYS A 381 -1.34 -16.19 -1.24
CA LYS A 381 -2.76 -16.38 -1.49
C LYS A 381 -3.02 -17.00 -2.88
N ILE A 382 -2.36 -16.43 -3.90
CA ILE A 382 -2.51 -16.90 -5.29
C ILE A 382 -1.93 -18.30 -5.47
N SER A 383 -0.70 -18.57 -4.98
CA SER A 383 -0.05 -19.87 -5.11
C SER A 383 -0.79 -20.96 -4.34
N THR A 384 -1.29 -20.66 -3.14
CA THR A 384 -2.13 -21.59 -2.37
C THR A 384 -3.41 -21.94 -3.13
N ALA A 385 -4.10 -20.98 -3.73
CA ALA A 385 -5.32 -21.24 -4.50
C ALA A 385 -5.05 -22.13 -5.72
N LEU A 386 -3.89 -21.98 -6.40
CA LEU A 386 -3.49 -22.86 -7.49
C LEU A 386 -3.22 -24.28 -7.00
N HIS A 387 -2.35 -24.44 -6.02
CA HIS A 387 -1.89 -25.77 -5.57
C HIS A 387 -2.98 -26.56 -4.85
N SER A 388 -3.82 -25.89 -4.06
CA SER A 388 -4.97 -26.55 -3.40
C SER A 388 -6.20 -26.69 -4.29
N ARG A 389 -6.22 -26.04 -5.48
CA ARG A 389 -7.39 -25.93 -6.37
C ARG A 389 -8.69 -25.59 -5.66
N GLN A 390 -8.59 -24.69 -4.69
CA GLN A 390 -9.72 -24.29 -3.87
C GLN A 390 -10.61 -23.28 -4.61
N GLU A 391 -11.92 -23.51 -4.61
CA GLU A 391 -12.88 -22.51 -5.03
C GLU A 391 -13.11 -21.52 -3.87
N ILE A 392 -12.80 -20.25 -4.12
CA ILE A 392 -12.97 -19.16 -3.17
C ILE A 392 -13.89 -18.12 -3.82
N PRO A 393 -15.05 -17.79 -3.24
CA PRO A 393 -15.97 -16.79 -3.78
C PRO A 393 -15.24 -15.48 -4.09
N GLY A 394 -15.50 -14.90 -5.28
CA GLY A 394 -14.86 -13.66 -5.72
C GLY A 394 -13.37 -13.74 -6.04
N PHE A 395 -12.70 -14.87 -5.79
CA PHE A 395 -11.25 -15.00 -5.98
C PHE A 395 -10.84 -16.17 -6.90
N SER A 396 -11.38 -17.39 -6.71
CA SER A 396 -11.03 -18.53 -7.56
C SER A 396 -12.22 -19.43 -7.87
N ARG A 397 -12.24 -19.99 -9.09
CA ARG A 397 -13.30 -20.88 -9.56
C ARG A 397 -12.78 -21.89 -10.57
N ILE A 398 -13.25 -23.15 -10.47
CA ILE A 398 -12.99 -24.20 -11.44
C ILE A 398 -14.11 -24.18 -12.49
N VAL A 399 -13.74 -24.00 -13.76
CA VAL A 399 -14.70 -23.86 -14.86
C VAL A 399 -14.55 -25.03 -15.80
N PRO A 400 -15.61 -25.85 -16.02
CA PRO A 400 -15.57 -27.00 -16.94
C PRO A 400 -15.51 -26.54 -18.41
N ARG A 401 -14.95 -27.41 -19.28
CA ARG A 401 -14.75 -27.13 -20.71
C ARG A 401 -16.04 -26.68 -21.43
N ASP A 402 -17.17 -27.29 -21.09
CA ASP A 402 -18.47 -26.98 -21.71
C ASP A 402 -18.89 -25.54 -21.44
N ALA A 403 -18.70 -25.05 -20.20
CA ALA A 403 -19.01 -23.67 -19.84
C ALA A 403 -18.07 -22.66 -20.52
N LEU A 404 -16.83 -23.04 -20.85
CA LEU A 404 -15.93 -22.24 -21.65
C LEU A 404 -16.41 -22.15 -23.11
N ALA A 405 -16.87 -23.26 -23.69
CA ALA A 405 -17.40 -23.31 -25.04
C ALA A 405 -18.66 -22.44 -25.21
N GLU A 406 -19.55 -22.45 -24.21
CA GLU A 406 -20.75 -21.59 -24.21
C GLU A 406 -20.41 -20.08 -24.23
N ASN A 407 -19.18 -19.75 -23.85
CA ASN A 407 -18.65 -18.38 -23.85
C ASN A 407 -17.62 -18.11 -24.96
N ASP A 408 -17.71 -18.81 -26.09
CA ASP A 408 -16.81 -18.65 -27.25
C ASP A 408 -15.31 -18.82 -26.89
N ASP A 409 -15.01 -19.68 -25.94
CA ASP A 409 -13.65 -19.92 -25.42
C ASP A 409 -12.93 -18.62 -24.98
N ASN A 410 -13.70 -17.68 -24.50
CA ASN A 410 -13.18 -16.47 -23.90
C ASN A 410 -12.69 -16.77 -22.47
N LEU A 411 -11.40 -16.51 -22.21
CA LEU A 411 -10.73 -16.82 -20.94
C LEU A 411 -10.65 -15.60 -20.00
N THR A 412 -11.42 -14.54 -20.23
CA THR A 412 -11.41 -13.35 -19.34
C THR A 412 -11.82 -13.75 -17.93
N VAL A 413 -10.93 -13.57 -16.97
CA VAL A 413 -11.08 -14.06 -15.60
C VAL A 413 -12.34 -13.52 -14.92
N ARG A 414 -12.64 -12.22 -15.04
CA ARG A 414 -13.83 -11.57 -14.46
C ARG A 414 -15.16 -12.17 -14.95
N ARG A 415 -15.17 -12.84 -16.09
CA ARG A 415 -16.37 -13.50 -16.60
C ARG A 415 -16.77 -14.72 -15.76
N TYR A 416 -15.80 -15.42 -15.21
CA TYR A 416 -15.98 -16.66 -14.43
C TYR A 416 -15.85 -16.43 -12.94
N VAL A 417 -15.02 -15.49 -12.56
CA VAL A 417 -14.80 -15.03 -11.19
C VAL A 417 -15.06 -13.51 -11.16
N PRO A 418 -16.34 -13.12 -11.18
CA PRO A 418 -16.68 -11.71 -11.05
C PRO A 418 -16.14 -11.21 -9.72
N GLU A 419 -15.64 -9.97 -9.72
CA GLU A 419 -15.38 -9.31 -8.47
C GLU A 419 -16.65 -9.39 -7.61
N GLU A 420 -16.50 -9.75 -6.35
CA GLU A 420 -17.55 -9.42 -5.40
C GLU A 420 -17.77 -7.93 -5.58
N THR A 421 -18.93 -7.60 -6.16
CA THR A 421 -19.23 -6.22 -6.55
C THR A 421 -18.92 -5.30 -5.37
N THR A 422 -17.80 -4.56 -5.44
CA THR A 422 -17.50 -3.44 -4.55
C THR A 422 -18.50 -2.29 -4.79
N GLY A 423 -19.36 -2.39 -5.80
CA GLY A 423 -20.62 -1.68 -5.87
C GLY A 423 -21.43 -2.14 -4.66
N GLU A 424 -21.59 -1.27 -3.68
CA GLU A 424 -22.43 -1.54 -2.51
C GLU A 424 -23.73 -2.17 -2.98
N GLN A 425 -23.89 -3.48 -2.76
CA GLN A 425 -25.16 -4.16 -3.06
C GLN A 425 -26.26 -3.36 -2.35
N GLN A 426 -27.25 -2.93 -3.14
CA GLN A 426 -28.35 -2.14 -2.64
C GLN A 426 -29.59 -3.01 -2.65
N ASP A 427 -30.04 -3.46 -1.48
CA ASP A 427 -31.30 -4.17 -1.36
C ASP A 427 -32.45 -3.15 -1.31
N LEU A 428 -33.19 -3.05 -2.42
CA LEU A 428 -34.28 -2.09 -2.54
C LEU A 428 -35.39 -2.31 -1.50
N GLN A 429 -35.70 -3.56 -1.18
CA GLN A 429 -36.73 -3.85 -0.16
C GLN A 429 -36.26 -3.42 1.22
N ALA A 430 -34.97 -3.63 1.56
CA ALA A 430 -34.39 -3.16 2.80
C ALA A 430 -34.39 -1.62 2.91
N HIS A 431 -34.14 -0.92 1.81
CA HIS A 431 -34.23 0.53 1.76
C HIS A 431 -35.68 1.04 1.94
N LEU A 432 -36.66 0.37 1.34
CA LEU A 432 -38.06 0.79 1.39
C LEU A 432 -38.73 0.42 2.71
N LYS A 433 -38.58 -0.83 3.16
CA LYS A 433 -39.29 -1.40 4.31
C LYS A 433 -38.44 -1.58 5.56
N GLY A 434 -37.15 -1.27 5.46
CA GLY A 434 -36.19 -1.51 6.52
C GLY A 434 -35.74 -2.97 6.64
N GLY A 435 -34.79 -3.20 7.51
CA GLY A 435 -34.20 -4.49 7.79
C GLY A 435 -32.86 -4.69 7.08
N MET A 436 -31.94 -5.37 7.73
CA MET A 436 -30.63 -5.75 7.21
C MET A 436 -30.75 -7.06 6.43
N PRO A 437 -30.37 -7.15 5.15
CA PRO A 437 -30.42 -8.40 4.38
C PRO A 437 -29.50 -9.46 5.01
N VAL A 438 -30.04 -10.66 5.24
CA VAL A 438 -29.25 -11.78 5.78
C VAL A 438 -28.10 -12.14 4.84
N SER A 439 -28.28 -12.00 3.53
CA SER A 439 -27.24 -12.26 2.51
C SER A 439 -25.99 -11.39 2.74
N GLU A 440 -26.13 -10.09 3.00
CA GLU A 440 -24.99 -9.20 3.27
C GLU A 440 -24.30 -9.53 4.59
N VAL A 441 -25.06 -9.94 5.62
CA VAL A 441 -24.49 -10.38 6.90
C VAL A 441 -23.71 -11.69 6.70
N THR A 442 -24.28 -12.61 5.90
CA THR A 442 -23.66 -13.93 5.61
C THR A 442 -22.32 -13.77 4.93
N GLN A 443 -22.16 -12.82 4.01
CA GLN A 443 -20.88 -12.53 3.35
C GLN A 443 -19.79 -12.06 4.33
N LYS A 444 -20.15 -11.51 5.46
CA LYS A 444 -19.21 -10.99 6.49
C LYS A 444 -19.16 -11.84 7.77
N LEU A 445 -19.74 -13.05 7.76
CA LEU A 445 -19.74 -13.94 8.92
C LEU A 445 -18.33 -14.30 9.39
N SER A 446 -17.39 -14.55 8.48
CA SER A 446 -15.99 -14.83 8.82
C SER A 446 -15.35 -13.65 9.57
N LEU A 447 -15.55 -12.42 9.09
CA LEU A 447 -15.07 -11.21 9.74
C LEU A 447 -15.68 -11.05 11.15
N LEU A 448 -16.98 -11.25 11.30
CA LEU A 448 -17.63 -11.19 12.61
C LEU A 448 -17.09 -12.26 13.55
N ALA A 449 -17.00 -13.50 13.09
CA ALA A 449 -16.50 -14.63 13.86
C ALA A 449 -15.05 -14.44 14.32
N SER A 450 -14.18 -13.83 13.50
CA SER A 450 -12.80 -13.50 13.88
C SER A 450 -12.74 -12.64 15.14
N PHE A 451 -13.71 -11.72 15.29
CA PHE A 451 -13.83 -10.90 16.50
C PHE A 451 -14.72 -11.52 17.59
N GLY A 452 -15.18 -12.75 17.41
CA GLY A 452 -16.07 -13.44 18.35
C GLY A 452 -17.47 -12.83 18.42
N LEU A 453 -17.91 -12.19 17.33
CA LEU A 453 -19.24 -11.61 17.20
C LEU A 453 -20.14 -12.55 16.41
N GLU A 454 -21.37 -12.69 16.87
CA GLU A 454 -22.46 -13.32 16.13
C GLU A 454 -23.41 -12.26 15.56
N PRO A 455 -24.14 -12.55 14.47
CA PRO A 455 -25.17 -11.64 13.96
C PRO A 455 -26.17 -11.18 15.02
N SER A 456 -26.47 -12.03 16.00
CA SER A 456 -27.34 -11.75 17.16
C SER A 456 -26.81 -10.65 18.08
N ASP A 457 -25.49 -10.38 18.08
CA ASP A 457 -24.91 -9.29 18.86
C ASP A 457 -25.21 -7.92 18.24
N LEU A 458 -25.37 -7.87 16.91
CA LEU A 458 -25.57 -6.67 16.13
C LEU A 458 -27.04 -6.42 15.78
N PHE A 459 -27.80 -7.50 15.56
CA PHE A 459 -29.16 -7.47 15.02
C PHE A 459 -30.14 -8.32 15.84
N VAL A 460 -31.41 -8.18 15.50
CA VAL A 460 -32.53 -8.96 16.08
C VAL A 460 -33.27 -9.63 14.93
N ALA A 461 -33.77 -10.84 15.15
CA ALA A 461 -34.57 -11.54 14.15
C ALA A 461 -35.88 -10.77 13.84
N ARG A 462 -36.14 -10.56 12.53
CA ARG A 462 -37.33 -9.89 12.05
C ARG A 462 -38.53 -10.85 12.04
N ALA A 463 -39.60 -10.51 12.72
CA ALA A 463 -40.82 -11.32 12.74
C ALA A 463 -41.47 -11.40 11.36
N GLY A 464 -41.70 -12.61 10.85
CA GLY A 464 -42.39 -12.81 9.56
C GLY A 464 -41.55 -12.66 8.33
N SER A 465 -40.22 -12.40 8.42
CA SER A 465 -39.35 -12.26 7.27
C SER A 465 -37.94 -12.85 7.56
N PRO A 466 -37.69 -14.13 7.27
CA PRO A 466 -36.44 -14.79 7.59
C PRO A 466 -35.24 -14.26 6.76
N SER A 467 -35.49 -13.55 5.67
CA SER A 467 -34.45 -12.98 4.80
C SER A 467 -33.87 -11.66 5.30
N TYR A 468 -34.44 -11.07 6.36
CA TYR A 468 -34.02 -9.80 6.92
C TYR A 468 -33.90 -9.86 8.45
N LEU A 469 -32.96 -9.08 8.98
CA LEU A 469 -32.75 -8.83 10.41
C LEU A 469 -33.11 -7.38 10.73
N ASP A 470 -33.51 -7.09 11.92
CA ASP A 470 -33.73 -5.72 12.39
C ASP A 470 -32.54 -5.22 13.18
N PHE A 471 -32.17 -3.95 12.98
CA PHE A 471 -31.20 -3.29 13.86
C PHE A 471 -31.72 -3.23 15.28
N ARG A 472 -30.85 -3.35 16.28
CA ARG A 472 -31.21 -3.09 17.65
C ARG A 472 -31.75 -1.68 17.81
N ARG A 473 -32.45 -1.40 18.91
CA ARG A 473 -32.96 -0.07 19.20
C ARG A 473 -31.85 0.97 19.18
N ARG A 474 -32.13 2.19 18.75
CA ARG A 474 -31.15 3.25 18.51
C ARG A 474 -30.14 3.47 19.67
N GLY A 475 -30.57 3.32 20.92
CA GLY A 475 -29.71 3.42 22.11
C GLY A 475 -28.92 2.15 22.48
N GLU A 476 -29.21 1.02 21.83
CA GLU A 476 -28.60 -0.29 22.06
C GLU A 476 -27.70 -0.71 20.88
N ARG A 477 -27.63 0.09 19.80
CA ARG A 477 -26.81 -0.20 18.62
C ARG A 477 -25.34 -0.08 18.96
N PRO A 478 -24.50 -1.03 18.52
CA PRO A 478 -23.05 -0.86 18.62
C PRO A 478 -22.61 0.41 17.89
N ASN A 479 -21.63 1.07 18.43
CA ASN A 479 -20.95 2.19 17.79
C ASN A 479 -19.47 1.85 17.53
N ALA A 480 -18.76 2.70 16.82
CA ALA A 480 -17.36 2.48 16.50
C ALA A 480 -16.50 2.20 17.75
N ALA A 481 -16.75 2.91 18.86
CA ALA A 481 -15.98 2.73 20.10
C ALA A 481 -16.24 1.36 20.75
N SER A 482 -17.50 0.88 20.75
CA SER A 482 -17.85 -0.43 21.32
C SER A 482 -17.29 -1.58 20.47
N LEU A 483 -17.34 -1.46 19.13
CA LEU A 483 -16.75 -2.45 18.22
C LEU A 483 -15.22 -2.47 18.34
N THR A 484 -14.58 -1.31 18.42
CA THR A 484 -13.14 -1.21 18.68
C THR A 484 -12.76 -1.85 20.02
N ALA A 485 -13.57 -1.69 21.06
CA ALA A 485 -13.31 -2.33 22.36
C ALA A 485 -13.41 -3.87 22.30
N VAL A 486 -14.34 -4.41 21.50
CA VAL A 486 -14.43 -5.86 21.23
C VAL A 486 -13.21 -6.33 20.46
N ALA A 487 -12.81 -5.62 19.42
CA ALA A 487 -11.63 -5.92 18.64
C ALA A 487 -10.36 -5.97 19.51
N HIS A 488 -10.14 -4.96 20.35
CA HIS A 488 -8.96 -4.94 21.24
C HIS A 488 -8.88 -6.12 22.20
N ARG A 489 -10.00 -6.70 22.63
CA ARG A 489 -9.98 -7.91 23.45
C ARG A 489 -9.39 -9.09 22.68
N ARG A 490 -9.85 -9.30 21.43
CA ARG A 490 -9.35 -10.38 20.57
C ARG A 490 -7.89 -10.16 20.19
N GLU A 491 -7.51 -8.91 19.94
CA GLU A 491 -6.12 -8.51 19.71
C GLU A 491 -5.22 -8.90 20.91
N GLN A 492 -5.67 -8.65 22.14
CA GLN A 492 -4.93 -9.02 23.35
C GLN A 492 -4.76 -10.54 23.49
N GLU A 493 -5.78 -11.33 23.12
CA GLU A 493 -5.68 -12.80 23.08
C GLU A 493 -4.59 -13.24 22.11
N LEU A 494 -4.56 -12.69 20.88
CA LEU A 494 -3.55 -13.01 19.89
C LEU A 494 -2.14 -12.63 20.37
N TRP A 495 -1.98 -11.44 20.93
CA TRP A 495 -0.70 -11.01 21.47
C TRP A 495 -0.23 -11.89 22.64
N THR A 496 -1.15 -12.36 23.47
CA THR A 496 -0.82 -13.29 24.55
C THR A 496 -0.29 -14.61 24.01
N GLU A 497 -0.90 -15.16 22.97
CA GLU A 497 -0.43 -16.39 22.33
C GLU A 497 0.89 -16.18 21.56
N PHE A 498 1.06 -15.03 20.91
CA PHE A 498 2.32 -14.65 20.27
C PHE A 498 3.47 -14.62 21.27
N GLU A 499 3.29 -13.99 22.44
CA GLU A 499 4.32 -13.93 23.49
C GLU A 499 4.65 -15.31 24.07
N LYS A 500 3.69 -16.22 24.12
CA LYS A 500 3.91 -17.61 24.55
C LYS A 500 4.67 -18.43 23.51
N SER A 501 4.43 -18.17 22.22
CA SER A 501 5.07 -18.93 21.13
C SER A 501 6.49 -18.45 20.81
N TRP A 502 6.78 -17.17 21.05
CA TRP A 502 8.06 -16.57 20.69
C TRP A 502 9.28 -17.25 21.34
N PRO A 503 9.29 -17.66 22.61
CA PRO A 503 10.41 -18.41 23.21
C PRO A 503 10.78 -19.68 22.44
N THR A 504 9.80 -20.40 21.87
CA THR A 504 10.04 -21.56 21.00
C THR A 504 10.80 -21.18 19.74
N CYS A 505 10.48 -20.03 19.14
CA CYS A 505 11.22 -19.49 18.00
C CYS A 505 12.68 -19.21 18.38
N VAL A 506 12.92 -18.61 19.54
CA VAL A 506 14.26 -18.32 20.07
C VAL A 506 15.07 -19.62 20.29
N GLU A 507 14.44 -20.66 20.83
CA GLU A 507 15.06 -21.97 20.99
C GLU A 507 15.44 -22.60 19.65
N ARG A 508 14.56 -22.53 18.64
CA ARG A 508 14.81 -23.05 17.28
C ARG A 508 15.96 -22.31 16.61
N ILE A 509 15.97 -20.97 16.64
CA ILE A 509 17.08 -20.17 16.12
C ILE A 509 18.40 -20.56 16.81
N THR A 510 18.40 -20.69 18.12
CA THR A 510 19.62 -21.02 18.90
C THR A 510 20.14 -22.42 18.60
N ALA A 511 19.23 -23.40 18.46
CA ALA A 511 19.59 -24.77 18.11
C ALA A 511 20.23 -24.82 16.72
N HIS A 512 19.61 -24.13 15.74
CA HIS A 512 20.13 -24.02 14.37
C HIS A 512 21.55 -23.45 14.32
N LEU A 513 21.83 -22.37 15.08
CA LEU A 513 23.16 -21.77 15.18
C LEU A 513 24.21 -22.72 15.76
N SER A 514 23.81 -23.56 16.70
CA SER A 514 24.69 -24.54 17.29
C SER A 514 25.07 -25.66 16.30
N GLN A 515 24.10 -26.09 15.47
CA GLN A 515 24.31 -27.08 14.41
C GLN A 515 25.16 -26.54 13.27
N SER A 516 24.89 -25.33 12.78
CA SER A 516 25.60 -24.68 11.66
C SER A 516 27.09 -24.48 11.98
N ARG A 517 27.45 -24.30 13.26
CA ARG A 517 28.87 -24.24 13.71
C ARG A 517 29.56 -25.59 13.74
N ALA A 518 28.80 -26.67 13.94
CA ALA A 518 29.33 -28.02 13.94
C ALA A 518 29.54 -28.58 12.53
N GLU A 519 28.69 -28.16 11.56
CA GLU A 519 28.74 -28.63 10.17
C GLU A 519 28.62 -27.44 9.19
N PRO A 520 29.74 -26.74 8.89
CA PRO A 520 29.69 -25.52 8.04
C PRO A 520 29.18 -25.71 6.62
N HIS A 521 29.10 -26.96 6.14
CA HIS A 521 28.65 -27.28 4.75
C HIS A 521 27.21 -27.81 4.66
N ALA A 522 26.46 -27.85 5.76
CA ALA A 522 25.08 -28.34 5.79
C ALA A 522 24.08 -27.24 5.35
N ARG A 523 23.90 -27.09 4.04
CA ARG A 523 22.90 -26.16 3.45
C ARG A 523 21.42 -26.45 3.83
N PRO A 524 20.98 -27.68 4.14
CA PRO A 524 19.57 -27.98 4.47
C PRO A 524 19.03 -27.30 5.72
N ALA A 525 19.91 -26.90 6.63
CA ALA A 525 19.51 -26.41 7.95
C ALA A 525 18.65 -25.13 7.97
N LEU A 526 18.77 -24.24 6.98
CA LEU A 526 17.96 -23.00 6.93
C LEU A 526 16.51 -23.25 6.53
N ALA A 527 16.28 -24.18 5.59
CA ALA A 527 14.94 -24.59 5.19
C ALA A 527 14.19 -25.26 6.35
N GLU A 528 14.88 -26.13 7.10
CA GLU A 528 14.30 -26.73 8.30
C GLU A 528 13.95 -25.69 9.36
N LEU A 529 14.81 -24.68 9.55
CA LEU A 529 14.55 -23.56 10.44
C LEU A 529 13.31 -22.78 10.00
N ARG A 530 13.17 -22.50 8.69
CA ARG A 530 11.99 -21.82 8.12
C ARG A 530 10.70 -22.55 8.47
N VAL A 531 10.65 -23.86 8.22
CA VAL A 531 9.49 -24.71 8.54
C VAL A 531 9.21 -24.67 10.04
N ALA A 532 10.24 -24.87 10.87
CA ALA A 532 10.10 -24.93 12.31
C ALA A 532 9.63 -23.59 12.92
N LEU A 533 10.10 -22.45 12.41
CA LEU A 533 9.64 -21.11 12.84
C LEU A 533 8.22 -20.82 12.37
N THR A 534 7.90 -21.20 11.14
CA THR A 534 6.53 -21.04 10.60
C THR A 534 5.54 -21.82 11.46
N GLU A 535 5.80 -23.08 11.75
CA GLU A 535 4.93 -23.90 12.59
C GLU A 535 4.82 -23.38 14.02
N ALA A 536 5.92 -22.92 14.61
CA ALA A 536 5.95 -22.41 15.97
C ALA A 536 5.05 -21.17 16.17
N VAL A 537 4.92 -20.34 15.13
CA VAL A 537 4.08 -19.14 15.16
C VAL A 537 2.67 -19.43 14.65
N ARG A 538 2.56 -20.10 13.49
CA ARG A 538 1.30 -20.33 12.79
C ARG A 538 0.26 -21.08 13.60
N GLY A 539 0.65 -22.24 14.14
CA GLY A 539 -0.26 -23.11 14.88
C GLY A 539 -0.98 -22.41 16.02
N PRO A 540 -0.24 -21.85 17.00
CA PRO A 540 -0.84 -21.12 18.12
C PRO A 540 -1.70 -19.93 17.70
N LEU A 541 -1.24 -19.09 16.78
CA LEU A 541 -1.96 -17.88 16.38
C LEU A 541 -3.22 -18.20 15.57
N LEU A 542 -3.20 -19.25 14.74
CA LEU A 542 -4.36 -19.70 13.99
C LEU A 542 -5.49 -20.19 14.93
N THR A 543 -5.14 -20.80 16.08
CA THR A 543 -6.16 -21.25 17.06
C THR A 543 -6.91 -20.10 17.70
N VAL A 544 -6.33 -18.91 17.77
CA VAL A 544 -7.04 -17.71 18.22
C VAL A 544 -8.15 -17.35 17.24
N GLY A 545 -7.95 -17.55 15.92
CA GLY A 545 -8.97 -17.32 14.89
C GLY A 545 -9.24 -15.85 14.59
N LEU A 546 -8.36 -14.93 15.01
CA LEU A 546 -8.46 -13.51 14.66
C LEU A 546 -7.97 -13.27 13.21
N LEU A 547 -6.82 -13.83 12.85
CA LEU A 547 -6.28 -13.80 11.50
C LEU A 547 -6.59 -15.12 10.78
N ASP A 548 -6.98 -15.05 9.52
CA ASP A 548 -7.11 -16.24 8.69
C ASP A 548 -5.75 -16.81 8.29
N SER A 549 -5.76 -18.02 7.71
CA SER A 549 -4.54 -18.69 7.27
C SER A 549 -3.72 -17.85 6.28
N ASN A 550 -4.39 -17.19 5.31
CA ASN A 550 -3.69 -16.44 4.27
C ASN A 550 -3.02 -15.18 4.82
N ALA A 551 -3.71 -14.43 5.68
CA ALA A 551 -3.15 -13.24 6.32
C ALA A 551 -1.95 -13.58 7.23
N LEU A 552 -2.07 -14.69 7.98
CA LEU A 552 -1.01 -15.15 8.87
C LEU A 552 0.20 -15.69 8.08
N ASP A 553 -0.05 -16.57 7.10
CA ASP A 553 1.00 -17.14 6.25
C ASP A 553 1.72 -16.04 5.45
N GLY A 554 0.98 -15.02 4.97
CA GLY A 554 1.55 -13.86 4.31
C GLY A 554 2.44 -13.01 5.23
N ALA A 555 2.00 -12.75 6.47
CA ALA A 555 2.79 -12.00 7.44
C ALA A 555 4.10 -12.75 7.80
N ILE A 556 4.03 -14.07 7.99
CA ILE A 556 5.18 -14.92 8.27
C ILE A 556 6.12 -15.00 7.06
N ALA A 557 5.58 -15.16 5.84
CA ALA A 557 6.39 -15.20 4.62
C ALA A 557 7.13 -13.89 4.37
N GLY A 558 6.44 -12.74 4.55
CA GLY A 558 7.07 -11.43 4.46
C GLY A 558 8.15 -11.21 5.52
N TRP A 559 7.89 -11.63 6.75
CA TRP A 559 8.88 -11.59 7.81
C TRP A 559 10.11 -12.48 7.50
N TRP A 560 9.88 -13.69 6.98
CA TRP A 560 10.96 -14.57 6.57
C TRP A 560 11.82 -13.94 5.47
N GLN A 561 11.20 -13.40 4.44
CA GLN A 561 11.91 -12.77 3.32
C GLN A 561 12.85 -11.64 3.77
N ASP A 562 12.41 -10.79 4.69
CA ASP A 562 13.22 -9.69 5.20
C ASP A 562 14.25 -10.14 6.25
N SER A 563 13.96 -11.22 6.99
CA SER A 563 14.82 -11.74 8.06
C SER A 563 15.84 -12.76 7.57
N GLU A 564 15.67 -13.35 6.39
CA GLU A 564 16.51 -14.44 5.89
C GLU A 564 17.98 -14.07 5.82
N HIS A 565 18.32 -12.91 5.29
CA HIS A 565 19.71 -12.43 5.23
C HIS A 565 20.32 -12.26 6.61
N THR A 566 19.54 -11.78 7.58
CA THR A 566 19.96 -11.71 8.99
C THR A 566 20.22 -13.09 9.56
N LEU A 567 19.35 -14.06 9.29
CA LEU A 567 19.50 -15.43 9.77
C LEU A 567 20.69 -16.14 9.10
N ARG A 568 20.93 -15.93 7.81
CA ARG A 568 22.11 -16.42 7.08
C ARG A 568 23.40 -15.84 7.68
N SER A 569 23.46 -14.53 7.90
CA SER A 569 24.61 -13.86 8.53
C SER A 569 24.81 -14.32 9.97
N LEU A 570 23.73 -14.55 10.70
CA LEU A 570 23.77 -15.05 12.07
C LEU A 570 24.35 -16.49 12.14
N ALA A 571 23.97 -17.34 11.20
CA ALA A 571 24.50 -18.70 11.08
C ALA A 571 25.98 -18.70 10.72
N ALA A 572 26.42 -17.83 9.81
CA ALA A 572 27.81 -17.73 9.40
C ALA A 572 28.72 -17.09 10.47
N ASN A 573 28.30 -15.97 11.04
CA ASN A 573 29.17 -15.06 11.78
C ASN A 573 28.77 -14.85 13.26
N GLY A 574 27.58 -15.29 13.66
CA GLY A 574 27.05 -15.17 15.02
C GLY A 574 26.50 -13.79 15.39
N PHE A 575 25.95 -13.66 16.59
CA PHE A 575 25.28 -12.45 17.08
C PHE A 575 26.12 -11.17 17.07
N PRO A 576 27.41 -11.21 17.49
CA PRO A 576 28.22 -10.00 17.47
C PRO A 576 28.36 -9.39 16.07
N ALA A 577 28.66 -10.22 15.07
CA ALA A 577 28.90 -9.76 13.72
C ALA A 577 27.63 -9.16 13.07
N VAL A 578 26.45 -9.72 13.35
CA VAL A 578 25.17 -9.16 12.87
C VAL A 578 24.92 -7.78 13.46
N VAL A 579 25.09 -7.62 14.78
CA VAL A 579 24.88 -6.31 15.43
C VAL A 579 25.93 -5.29 14.97
N ASP A 580 27.19 -5.72 14.82
CA ASP A 580 28.26 -4.86 14.31
C ASP A 580 27.97 -4.44 12.86
N GLY A 581 27.51 -5.35 11.99
CA GLY A 581 27.11 -5.06 10.63
C GLY A 581 25.97 -4.04 10.57
N TRP A 582 24.94 -4.16 11.39
CA TRP A 582 23.86 -3.18 11.49
C TRP A 582 24.34 -1.81 11.99
N CYS A 583 25.27 -1.81 12.96
CA CYS A 583 25.86 -0.56 13.44
C CYS A 583 26.67 0.12 12.35
N ASP A 584 27.49 -0.63 11.61
CA ASP A 584 28.29 -0.13 10.50
C ASP A 584 27.40 0.40 9.36
N GLU A 585 26.28 -0.25 9.11
CA GLU A 585 25.30 0.18 8.16
C GLU A 585 24.67 1.53 8.53
N VAL A 586 24.23 1.70 9.76
CA VAL A 586 23.70 2.96 10.27
C VAL A 586 24.75 4.07 10.23
N GLU A 587 26.00 3.80 10.65
CA GLU A 587 27.10 4.78 10.60
C GLU A 587 27.47 5.15 9.16
N ALA A 588 27.39 4.21 8.22
CA ALA A 588 27.61 4.48 6.80
C ALA A 588 26.51 5.39 6.21
N LEU A 589 25.23 5.14 6.56
CA LEU A 589 24.11 6.02 6.20
C LEU A 589 24.28 7.44 6.75
N LEU A 590 24.90 7.58 7.92
CA LEU A 590 25.19 8.88 8.51
C LEU A 590 26.45 9.54 7.95
N GLY A 591 27.20 8.86 7.05
CA GLY A 591 28.46 9.36 6.49
C GLY A 591 29.59 9.44 7.52
N ARG A 592 29.55 8.62 8.58
CA ARG A 592 30.53 8.59 9.68
C ARG A 592 31.61 7.55 9.52
N SER A 593 31.40 6.49 8.74
CA SER A 593 32.42 5.49 8.45
C SER A 593 33.33 5.95 7.33
N GLY A 594 34.60 6.07 7.63
CA GLY A 594 35.86 6.22 6.87
C GLY A 594 35.89 6.45 5.35
N SER A 595 34.93 7.12 4.75
CA SER A 595 35.03 7.49 3.34
C SER A 595 36.11 8.59 3.15
N PRO A 596 37.09 8.41 2.24
CA PRO A 596 38.18 9.37 2.04
C PRO A 596 37.75 10.69 1.38
N HIS A 597 36.48 10.84 1.03
CA HIS A 597 35.95 12.04 0.41
C HIS A 597 35.22 12.94 1.41
N ARG A 598 35.95 13.92 1.93
CA ARG A 598 35.51 14.99 2.87
C ARG A 598 34.46 15.96 2.26
N GLY A 599 33.69 15.57 1.26
CA GLY A 599 32.78 16.45 0.52
C GLY A 599 31.30 16.06 0.51
N ASP A 600 30.98 14.79 0.63
CA ASP A 600 29.60 14.32 0.49
C ASP A 600 28.87 14.33 1.83
N ARG A 601 28.03 15.33 2.02
CA ARG A 601 27.06 15.33 3.13
C ARG A 601 26.02 14.26 2.84
N PRO A 602 25.71 13.38 3.83
CA PRO A 602 24.66 12.36 3.66
C PRO A 602 23.36 13.05 3.23
N SER A 603 22.65 12.42 2.27
CA SER A 603 21.35 12.92 1.80
C SER A 603 20.36 12.98 2.98
N ALA A 604 19.36 13.85 2.87
CA ALA A 604 18.32 13.92 3.89
C ALA A 604 17.55 12.59 4.02
N LEU A 605 17.40 11.85 2.90
CA LEU A 605 16.81 10.52 2.86
C LEU A 605 17.67 9.51 3.63
N GLY A 606 18.97 9.40 3.36
CA GLY A 606 19.85 8.44 4.03
C GLY A 606 19.93 8.66 5.54
N ARG A 607 19.89 9.91 6.03
CA ARG A 607 19.78 10.19 7.46
C ARG A 607 18.45 9.75 8.05
N GLY A 608 17.36 9.89 7.28
CA GLY A 608 16.04 9.41 7.68
C GLY A 608 16.01 7.91 7.88
N GLU A 609 16.59 7.16 6.96
CA GLU A 609 16.71 5.70 6.99
C GLU A 609 17.62 5.22 8.14
N ALA A 610 18.79 5.85 8.34
CA ALA A 610 19.70 5.52 9.43
C ALA A 610 19.03 5.50 10.80
N TYR A 611 18.26 6.53 11.11
CA TYR A 611 17.60 6.63 12.42
C TYR A 611 16.34 5.75 12.54
N ARG A 612 15.79 5.24 11.43
CA ARG A 612 14.68 4.28 11.40
C ARG A 612 15.13 2.83 11.39
N HIS A 613 16.42 2.59 11.26
CA HIS A 613 16.94 1.24 11.27
C HIS A 613 16.52 0.50 12.56
N PRO A 614 15.99 -0.74 12.47
CA PRO A 614 15.45 -1.47 13.63
C PRO A 614 16.40 -1.56 14.83
N VAL A 615 17.71 -1.68 14.58
CA VAL A 615 18.73 -1.73 15.66
C VAL A 615 18.74 -0.45 16.50
N VAL A 616 18.41 0.71 15.93
CA VAL A 616 18.38 1.99 16.67
C VAL A 616 17.25 2.00 17.69
N ALA A 617 16.08 1.49 17.31
CA ALA A 617 14.94 1.39 18.21
C ALA A 617 15.22 0.46 19.41
N VAL A 618 16.03 -0.58 19.20
CA VAL A 618 16.37 -1.55 20.25
C VAL A 618 17.54 -1.08 21.12
N LEU A 619 18.61 -0.55 20.51
CA LEU A 619 19.80 -0.10 21.25
C LEU A 619 19.63 1.25 21.94
N LEU A 620 18.81 2.13 21.38
CA LEU A 620 18.61 3.49 21.83
C LEU A 620 17.10 3.84 21.89
N PRO A 621 16.29 3.10 22.67
CA PRO A 621 14.82 3.24 22.65
C PRO A 621 14.35 4.64 23.06
N GLU A 622 15.01 5.28 24.04
CA GLU A 622 14.67 6.63 24.46
C GLU A 622 14.94 7.66 23.35
N PHE A 623 16.12 7.57 22.73
CA PHE A 623 16.48 8.42 21.58
C PHE A 623 15.49 8.24 20.42
N PHE A 624 15.20 6.99 20.05
CA PHE A 624 14.30 6.67 18.96
C PHE A 624 12.89 7.24 19.23
N GLY A 625 12.35 6.98 20.42
CA GLY A 625 11.03 7.47 20.83
C GLY A 625 10.95 9.00 20.90
N GLU A 626 12.02 9.68 21.31
CA GLU A 626 12.08 11.14 21.34
C GLU A 626 12.21 11.74 19.93
N LEU A 627 13.04 11.13 19.07
CA LEU A 627 13.21 11.55 17.68
C LEU A 627 11.93 11.42 16.88
N GLU A 628 11.22 10.31 16.98
CA GLU A 628 9.96 10.09 16.28
C GLU A 628 8.86 11.04 16.78
N ARG A 629 8.79 11.31 18.06
CA ARG A 629 7.89 12.33 18.61
C ARG A 629 8.18 13.74 18.05
N GLU A 630 9.45 14.14 17.98
CA GLU A 630 9.81 15.46 17.42
C GLU A 630 9.59 15.52 15.90
N ARG A 631 9.80 14.41 15.18
CA ARG A 631 9.49 14.30 13.74
C ARG A 631 7.99 14.37 13.46
N ALA A 632 7.18 13.69 14.25
CA ALA A 632 5.72 13.75 14.13
C ALA A 632 5.21 15.19 14.38
N LYS A 633 5.72 15.87 15.42
CA LYS A 633 5.42 17.27 15.68
C LYS A 633 5.80 18.19 14.51
N LYS A 634 6.96 17.92 13.88
CA LYS A 634 7.40 18.69 12.71
C LYS A 634 6.47 18.46 11.51
N ALA A 635 6.14 17.22 11.22
CA ALA A 635 5.26 16.87 10.09
C ALA A 635 3.87 17.52 10.25
N ASP A 636 3.33 17.51 11.46
CA ASP A 636 2.05 18.16 11.77
C ASP A 636 2.11 19.68 11.62
N LEU A 637 3.20 20.31 12.07
CA LEU A 637 3.41 21.75 11.84
C LEU A 637 3.62 22.09 10.36
N ASP A 638 4.30 21.23 9.59
CA ASP A 638 4.49 21.42 8.17
C ASP A 638 3.12 21.33 7.44
N ALA A 639 2.27 20.37 7.78
CA ALA A 639 0.92 20.25 7.23
C ALA A 639 0.03 21.45 7.58
N GLN A 640 0.06 21.91 8.84
CA GLN A 640 -0.66 23.13 9.25
C GLN A 640 -0.14 24.39 8.55
N TYR A 641 1.14 24.44 8.21
CA TYR A 641 1.73 25.56 7.48
C TYR A 641 1.31 25.55 6.00
N GLU A 642 1.24 24.37 5.37
CA GLU A 642 0.76 24.22 3.99
C GLU A 642 -0.71 24.60 3.85
N GLU A 643 -1.55 24.32 4.84
CA GLU A 643 -2.94 24.81 4.89
C GLU A 643 -3.05 26.37 4.91
N LEU A 644 -1.96 27.07 5.26
CA LEU A 644 -1.91 28.53 5.36
C LEU A 644 -1.32 29.23 4.12
N GLU A 645 -0.72 28.50 3.18
CA GLU A 645 -0.13 29.08 1.95
C GLU A 645 -1.07 28.95 0.75
N PRO A 646 -1.69 30.03 0.25
CA PRO A 646 -2.32 30.04 -1.07
C PRO A 646 -1.25 30.03 -2.17
N GLU A 647 -1.46 29.24 -3.22
CA GLU A 647 -0.60 29.24 -4.42
C GLU A 647 -0.51 30.67 -5.02
N GLY A 648 0.71 31.18 -5.16
CA GLY A 648 1.00 32.42 -5.90
C GLY A 648 1.30 33.68 -5.08
N TRP A 649 1.51 33.58 -3.78
CA TRP A 649 1.79 34.75 -2.93
C TRP A 649 3.30 34.99 -2.68
N SER A 650 3.77 36.22 -2.89
CA SER A 650 5.15 36.65 -2.57
C SER A 650 5.17 37.41 -1.24
N ALA A 651 5.99 36.95 -0.28
CA ALA A 651 6.14 37.55 1.03
C ALA A 651 6.65 39.01 0.96
N ASN A 652 5.93 39.98 1.58
CA ASN A 652 6.45 41.28 1.84
C ASN A 652 7.16 41.30 3.22
N PRO A 653 8.49 41.51 3.30
CA PRO A 653 9.24 41.41 4.56
C PRO A 653 8.91 42.51 5.59
N GLU A 654 8.25 43.60 5.19
CA GLU A 654 7.95 44.75 6.03
C GLU A 654 6.50 44.81 6.54
N SER A 655 5.67 43.85 6.14
CA SER A 655 4.28 43.81 6.58
C SER A 655 4.18 43.45 8.06
N LYS A 656 3.37 44.20 8.79
CA LYS A 656 3.00 43.94 10.19
C LYS A 656 1.64 43.30 10.32
N SER A 657 1.15 42.59 9.29
CA SER A 657 -0.12 41.90 9.38
C SER A 657 -0.05 40.75 10.39
N GLU A 658 -1.16 40.44 11.04
CA GLU A 658 -1.24 39.31 11.98
C GLU A 658 -0.96 37.97 11.31
N GLU A 659 -1.22 37.85 10.01
CA GLU A 659 -0.83 36.69 9.22
C GLU A 659 0.69 36.50 9.13
N ASP A 660 1.42 37.62 8.98
CA ASP A 660 2.87 37.59 8.98
C ASP A 660 3.42 37.27 10.37
N ILE A 661 2.73 37.66 11.43
CA ILE A 661 3.08 37.30 12.80
C ILE A 661 2.87 35.80 13.02
N THR A 662 1.72 35.25 12.60
CA THR A 662 1.39 33.84 12.71
C THR A 662 2.38 32.98 11.92
N ARG A 663 2.70 33.38 10.70
CA ARG A 663 3.72 32.70 9.87
C ARG A 663 5.11 32.76 10.49
N ARG A 664 5.47 33.87 11.14
CA ARG A 664 6.74 33.98 11.87
C ARG A 664 6.77 33.07 13.08
N GLU A 665 5.67 32.90 13.79
CA GLU A 665 5.53 31.97 14.91
C GLU A 665 5.65 30.50 14.44
N PHE A 666 5.01 30.14 13.32
CA PHE A 666 5.20 28.82 12.71
C PHE A 666 6.64 28.56 12.29
N LYS A 667 7.22 29.49 11.55
CA LYS A 667 8.63 29.41 11.16
C LYS A 667 9.55 29.32 12.37
N ARG A 668 9.21 29.98 13.46
CA ARG A 668 9.93 29.90 14.73
C ARG A 668 9.76 28.56 15.39
N ALA A 669 8.52 28.06 15.55
CA ALA A 669 8.23 26.73 16.13
C ALA A 669 8.90 25.62 15.33
N ARG A 670 8.81 25.68 14.00
CA ARG A 670 9.49 24.74 13.08
C ARG A 670 11.01 24.77 13.26
N ARG A 671 11.63 25.97 13.42
CA ARG A 671 13.07 26.10 13.67
C ARG A 671 13.46 25.54 15.03
N GLU A 672 12.64 25.74 16.05
CA GLU A 672 12.87 25.21 17.40
C GLU A 672 12.82 23.69 17.41
N ILE A 673 11.81 23.06 16.78
CA ILE A 673 11.72 21.61 16.64
C ILE A 673 12.89 21.08 15.81
N GLN A 674 13.22 21.72 14.68
CA GLN A 674 14.37 21.34 13.87
C GLN A 674 15.70 21.47 14.64
N ALA A 675 15.80 22.39 15.57
CA ALA A 675 16.97 22.52 16.45
C ALA A 675 17.01 21.40 17.50
N ARG A 676 15.87 21.00 18.07
CA ARG A 676 15.76 19.84 18.98
C ARG A 676 16.16 18.56 18.26
N ILE A 677 15.60 18.29 17.06
CA ILE A 677 15.98 17.15 16.22
C ILE A 677 17.50 17.14 16.00
N ARG A 678 18.10 18.26 15.58
CA ARG A 678 19.55 18.34 15.38
C ARG A 678 20.37 18.13 16.65
N ASN A 679 19.85 18.50 17.80
CA ASN A 679 20.53 18.28 19.08
C ASN A 679 20.44 16.80 19.48
N LEU A 680 19.31 16.15 19.28
CA LEU A 680 19.16 14.71 19.44
C LEU A 680 20.13 13.97 18.50
N GLU A 681 20.16 14.31 17.22
CA GLU A 681 21.07 13.71 16.22
C GLU A 681 22.56 13.86 16.61
N LYS A 682 22.94 14.95 17.32
CA LYS A 682 24.31 15.12 17.84
C LYS A 682 24.61 14.24 19.03
N SER A 683 23.64 13.90 19.86
CA SER A 683 23.80 13.00 21.00
C SER A 683 23.80 11.53 20.61
N PHE A 684 23.48 11.23 19.35
CA PHE A 684 23.43 9.86 18.82
C PHE A 684 24.82 9.20 18.80
N SER A 685 24.93 8.08 19.48
CA SER A 685 26.14 7.25 19.50
C SER A 685 25.79 5.78 19.63
N LEU A 686 25.64 5.12 18.49
CA LEU A 686 25.31 3.70 18.42
C LEU A 686 26.49 2.85 18.91
N THR A 687 27.71 3.23 18.56
CA THR A 687 28.94 2.56 18.98
C THR A 687 29.08 2.53 20.50
N ALA A 688 28.74 3.61 21.22
CA ALA A 688 28.75 3.66 22.66
C ALA A 688 27.67 2.77 23.30
N ALA A 689 26.49 2.63 22.66
CA ALA A 689 25.46 1.71 23.12
C ALA A 689 25.89 0.25 22.91
N ARG A 690 26.45 -0.07 21.74
CA ARG A 690 26.95 -1.37 21.36
C ARG A 690 28.07 -1.85 22.30
N SER A 691 29.03 -0.98 22.65
CA SER A 691 30.18 -1.33 23.50
C SER A 691 29.81 -1.67 24.95
N ARG A 692 28.61 -1.40 25.40
CA ARG A 692 28.11 -1.74 26.75
C ARG A 692 27.49 -3.14 26.81
N LEU A 693 27.30 -3.81 25.67
CA LEU A 693 26.65 -5.10 25.58
C LEU A 693 27.70 -6.22 25.60
N ASP A 694 27.44 -7.24 26.39
CA ASP A 694 28.07 -8.53 26.35
C ASP A 694 27.42 -9.48 25.34
N GLY A 695 27.85 -10.74 25.30
CA GLY A 695 27.31 -11.73 24.36
C GLY A 695 25.81 -11.97 24.51
N ASP A 696 25.30 -11.97 25.74
CA ASP A 696 23.88 -12.17 26.02
C ASP A 696 23.06 -10.93 25.61
N GLY A 697 23.58 -9.73 25.83
CA GLY A 697 23.00 -8.50 25.39
C GLY A 697 22.89 -8.41 23.86
N LEU A 698 23.92 -8.81 23.13
CA LEU A 698 23.92 -8.86 21.66
C LEU A 698 22.91 -9.85 21.11
N ARG A 699 22.81 -11.03 21.75
CA ARG A 699 21.76 -12.01 21.42
C ARG A 699 20.38 -11.41 21.62
N ALA A 700 20.15 -10.76 22.77
CA ALA A 700 18.85 -10.12 23.05
C ALA A 700 18.48 -9.07 22.00
N VAL A 701 19.44 -8.27 21.53
CA VAL A 701 19.21 -7.27 20.48
C VAL A 701 18.67 -7.92 19.19
N VAL A 702 19.38 -8.94 18.67
CA VAL A 702 18.97 -9.59 17.40
C VAL A 702 17.60 -10.24 17.55
N ILE A 703 17.37 -10.98 18.62
CA ILE A 703 16.09 -11.65 18.88
C ILE A 703 14.95 -10.62 19.01
N THR A 704 15.21 -9.48 19.63
CA THR A 704 14.21 -8.41 19.78
C THR A 704 13.90 -7.75 18.44
N VAL A 705 14.89 -7.53 17.58
CA VAL A 705 14.67 -6.98 16.22
C VAL A 705 13.80 -7.94 15.43
N LEU A 706 14.14 -9.23 15.35
CA LEU A 706 13.38 -10.25 14.63
C LEU A 706 11.93 -10.36 15.15
N ARG A 707 11.75 -10.31 16.50
CA ARG A 707 10.44 -10.33 17.12
C ARG A 707 9.59 -9.11 16.74
N ASN A 708 10.17 -7.93 16.83
CA ASN A 708 9.46 -6.68 16.58
C ASN A 708 9.05 -6.55 15.11
N ASP A 709 9.86 -7.05 14.19
CA ASP A 709 9.52 -7.06 12.77
C ASP A 709 8.29 -7.95 12.50
N LEU A 710 8.27 -9.19 13.02
CA LEU A 710 7.11 -10.07 12.90
C LEU A 710 5.86 -9.45 13.58
N ALA A 711 6.04 -8.91 14.80
CA ALA A 711 4.96 -8.25 15.52
C ALA A 711 4.40 -7.04 14.76
N GLY A 712 5.24 -6.25 14.10
CA GLY A 712 4.84 -5.14 13.26
C GLY A 712 3.92 -5.57 12.12
N ARG A 713 4.31 -6.61 11.38
CA ARG A 713 3.52 -7.17 10.28
C ARG A 713 2.17 -7.72 10.73
N LEU A 714 2.15 -8.45 11.85
CA LEU A 714 0.90 -8.93 12.43
C LEU A 714 0.00 -7.75 12.85
N SER A 715 0.58 -6.70 13.46
CA SER A 715 -0.14 -5.51 13.88
C SER A 715 -0.81 -4.78 12.70
N GLU A 716 -0.14 -4.67 11.56
CA GLU A 716 -0.73 -4.06 10.34
C GLU A 716 -1.98 -4.81 9.88
N LYS A 717 -1.93 -6.15 9.85
CA LYS A 717 -3.08 -6.98 9.47
C LYS A 717 -4.23 -6.86 10.46
N ILE A 718 -3.94 -6.84 11.74
CA ILE A 718 -4.93 -6.69 12.82
C ILE A 718 -5.65 -5.34 12.71
N VAL A 719 -4.89 -4.25 12.51
CA VAL A 719 -5.45 -2.91 12.33
C VAL A 719 -6.37 -2.85 11.11
N GLN A 720 -5.94 -3.42 9.99
CA GLN A 720 -6.74 -3.49 8.77
C GLN A 720 -8.07 -4.22 9.00
N MET A 721 -8.06 -5.37 9.66
CA MET A 721 -9.26 -6.14 9.94
C MET A 721 -10.21 -5.41 10.92
N ARG A 722 -9.64 -4.74 11.93
CA ARG A 722 -10.45 -3.94 12.87
C ARG A 722 -11.15 -2.79 12.15
N ASP A 723 -10.43 -2.07 11.30
CA ASP A 723 -11.00 -0.96 10.54
C ASP A 723 -12.06 -1.45 9.55
N GLU A 724 -11.89 -2.65 8.96
CA GLU A 724 -12.90 -3.30 8.15
C GLU A 724 -14.17 -3.63 8.96
N LEU A 725 -14.05 -4.18 10.16
CA LEU A 725 -15.20 -4.47 11.03
C LEU A 725 -16.01 -3.20 11.32
N VAL A 726 -15.34 -2.14 11.74
CA VAL A 726 -15.98 -0.86 12.09
C VAL A 726 -16.64 -0.23 10.88
N SER A 727 -15.94 -0.19 9.75
CA SER A 727 -16.46 0.41 8.51
C SER A 727 -17.61 -0.39 7.91
N THR A 728 -17.58 -1.72 8.00
CA THR A 728 -18.65 -2.61 7.54
C THR A 728 -19.95 -2.33 8.31
N TYR A 729 -19.90 -2.31 9.64
CA TYR A 729 -21.08 -2.02 10.43
C TYR A 729 -21.62 -0.61 10.21
N ALA A 730 -20.73 0.38 10.14
CA ALA A 730 -21.11 1.76 9.85
C ALA A 730 -21.76 1.89 8.44
N SER A 731 -21.29 1.14 7.46
CA SER A 731 -21.90 1.09 6.13
C SER A 731 -23.30 0.47 6.20
N TRP A 732 -23.49 -0.64 6.87
CA TRP A 732 -24.80 -1.26 7.06
C TRP A 732 -25.80 -0.33 7.76
N GLU A 733 -25.38 0.35 8.84
CA GLU A 733 -26.23 1.29 9.56
C GLU A 733 -26.61 2.48 8.68
N ARG A 734 -25.67 3.03 7.91
CA ARG A 734 -25.95 4.11 6.93
C ARG A 734 -26.92 3.66 5.84
N LYS A 735 -26.77 2.42 5.33
CA LYS A 735 -27.64 1.87 4.28
C LYS A 735 -29.05 1.59 4.78
N TYR A 736 -29.18 0.87 5.86
CA TYR A 736 -30.44 0.23 6.25
C TYR A 736 -30.96 0.63 7.65
N GLY A 737 -30.21 1.44 8.39
CA GLY A 737 -30.57 1.88 9.74
C GLY A 737 -31.80 2.76 9.83
N LEU A 738 -32.24 3.35 8.70
CA LEU A 738 -33.47 4.12 8.54
C LEU A 738 -34.11 3.73 7.20
N SER A 739 -35.37 3.33 7.16
CA SER A 739 -36.08 2.98 5.93
C SER A 739 -36.89 4.16 5.37
N PHE A 740 -37.31 4.02 4.09
CA PHE A 740 -38.23 4.98 3.48
C PHE A 740 -39.58 5.02 4.22
N GLN A 741 -40.06 3.88 4.67
CA GLN A 741 -41.29 3.78 5.46
C GLN A 741 -41.17 4.54 6.78
N ASP A 742 -40.02 4.45 7.49
CA ASP A 742 -39.81 5.23 8.71
C ASP A 742 -39.85 6.75 8.46
N ILE A 743 -39.42 7.17 7.28
CA ILE A 743 -39.41 8.57 6.84
C ILE A 743 -40.86 8.97 6.48
N GLU A 744 -41.53 8.16 5.66
CA GLU A 744 -42.92 8.41 5.23
C GLU A 744 -43.89 8.52 6.40
N ASP A 745 -43.79 7.66 7.40
CA ASP A 745 -44.62 7.67 8.60
C ASP A 745 -44.45 8.97 9.43
N ARG A 746 -43.37 9.71 9.21
CA ARG A 746 -43.07 11.00 9.90
C ARG A 746 -43.51 12.22 9.08
N LEU A 747 -43.85 12.04 7.80
CA LEU A 747 -44.24 13.17 6.93
C LEU A 747 -45.74 13.53 7.13
N PRO A 748 -46.08 14.82 7.15
CA PRO A 748 -47.47 15.26 7.22
C PRO A 748 -48.23 14.87 5.94
N GLY A 749 -49.29 14.12 6.05
CA GLY A 749 -50.15 13.70 4.92
C GLY A 749 -49.88 12.31 4.33
N ALA A 750 -48.95 11.55 4.89
CA ALA A 750 -48.46 10.24 4.39
C ALA A 750 -49.52 9.10 4.38
N ALA A 751 -50.69 9.30 4.98
CA ALA A 751 -51.66 8.20 5.19
C ALA A 751 -52.31 7.67 3.89
N GLU A 752 -52.30 8.41 2.80
CA GLU A 752 -52.93 7.97 1.53
C GLU A 752 -51.95 7.24 0.59
N THR A 753 -50.71 7.65 0.57
CA THR A 753 -49.64 7.08 -0.31
C THR A 753 -49.17 5.71 0.22
N SER A 754 -49.12 5.54 1.52
CA SER A 754 -48.68 4.34 2.23
C SER A 754 -49.53 3.08 2.00
N ARG A 755 -50.81 3.24 1.63
CA ARG A 755 -51.73 2.11 1.39
C ARG A 755 -51.38 1.28 0.16
N ALA A 756 -50.87 1.90 -0.89
CA ALA A 756 -50.52 1.24 -2.16
C ALA A 756 -49.29 0.33 -2.03
N LEU A 757 -48.28 0.72 -1.22
CA LEU A 757 -47.03 -0.04 -1.00
C LEU A 757 -47.22 -1.24 -0.06
N ARG A 758 -48.29 -1.29 0.76
CA ARG A 758 -48.51 -2.33 1.78
C ARG A 758 -49.12 -3.63 1.27
N GLN A 759 -49.64 -3.69 0.04
CA GLN A 759 -50.59 -4.77 -0.32
C GLN A 759 -50.04 -5.92 -1.19
N THR A 760 -48.80 -5.89 -1.71
CA THR A 760 -48.32 -6.99 -2.56
C THR A 760 -46.83 -7.34 -2.41
N PRO A 761 -46.44 -8.62 -2.29
CA PRO A 761 -45.04 -9.08 -2.30
C PRO A 761 -44.45 -8.92 -3.73
N TRP A 762 -43.24 -8.46 -3.81
CA TRP A 762 -42.49 -8.24 -5.05
C TRP A 762 -42.20 -9.52 -5.86
N SER A 763 -42.30 -10.68 -5.24
CA SER A 763 -41.93 -11.97 -5.83
C SER A 763 -42.95 -12.64 -6.72
N GLU A 764 -44.15 -12.07 -6.91
CA GLU A 764 -45.27 -12.76 -7.58
C GLU A 764 -45.71 -12.18 -8.92
N ARG A 765 -45.05 -11.14 -9.46
CA ARG A 765 -45.50 -10.47 -10.70
C ARG A 765 -44.47 -10.56 -11.83
N GLY A 766 -44.92 -10.86 -13.05
CA GLY A 766 -44.07 -10.94 -14.26
C GLY A 766 -43.47 -9.59 -14.66
N SER A 767 -42.38 -9.61 -15.42
CA SER A 767 -41.46 -8.53 -15.73
C SER A 767 -42.03 -7.16 -16.16
N ARG A 768 -43.21 -7.08 -16.76
CA ARG A 768 -43.86 -5.79 -17.16
C ARG A 768 -44.55 -5.08 -16.00
N GLY A 769 -45.19 -5.82 -15.09
CA GLY A 769 -45.83 -5.25 -13.91
C GLY A 769 -44.83 -4.72 -12.91
N GLU A 770 -43.64 -5.28 -12.85
CA GLU A 770 -42.55 -4.89 -11.96
C GLU A 770 -41.91 -3.53 -12.36
N GLN A 771 -41.78 -3.26 -13.66
CA GLN A 771 -41.24 -1.97 -14.13
C GLN A 771 -42.19 -0.80 -13.88
N ASP A 772 -43.50 -1.00 -14.08
CA ASP A 772 -44.51 0.01 -13.81
C ASP A 772 -44.64 0.35 -12.33
N GLU A 773 -44.46 -0.67 -11.44
CA GLU A 773 -44.49 -0.49 -10.01
C GLU A 773 -43.22 0.23 -9.50
N LYS A 774 -42.02 -0.15 -10.00
CA LYS A 774 -40.79 0.58 -9.71
C LYS A 774 -40.84 2.05 -10.14
N ALA A 775 -41.45 2.33 -11.28
CA ALA A 775 -41.64 3.71 -11.74
C ALA A 775 -42.60 4.51 -10.83
N SER A 776 -43.64 3.87 -10.32
CA SER A 776 -44.57 4.50 -9.35
C SER A 776 -43.90 4.80 -8.02
N VAL A 777 -43.09 3.85 -7.53
CA VAL A 777 -42.29 4.03 -6.30
C VAL A 777 -41.26 5.15 -6.47
N LEU A 778 -40.61 5.24 -7.64
CA LEU A 778 -39.68 6.31 -7.94
C LEU A 778 -40.35 7.68 -7.93
N PHE A 779 -41.57 7.77 -8.43
CA PHE A 779 -42.34 9.02 -8.40
C PHE A 779 -42.65 9.45 -6.97
N ASN A 780 -43.08 8.52 -6.10
CA ASN A 780 -43.34 8.79 -4.68
C ASN A 780 -42.08 9.22 -3.93
N ILE A 781 -40.92 8.62 -4.24
CA ILE A 781 -39.63 8.99 -3.65
C ILE A 781 -39.24 10.42 -4.06
N ILE A 782 -39.44 10.77 -5.34
CA ILE A 782 -39.18 12.13 -5.82
C ILE A 782 -40.13 13.15 -5.18
N ASP A 783 -41.39 12.80 -4.95
CA ASP A 783 -42.35 13.67 -4.29
C ASP A 783 -42.03 13.86 -2.80
N ALA A 784 -41.65 12.78 -2.12
CA ALA A 784 -41.15 12.82 -0.74
C ALA A 784 -39.89 13.68 -0.61
N GLU A 785 -38.93 13.55 -1.53
CA GLU A 785 -37.70 14.36 -1.55
C GLU A 785 -38.05 15.86 -1.65
N LYS A 786 -38.91 16.24 -2.57
CA LYS A 786 -39.36 17.63 -2.74
C LYS A 786 -40.10 18.15 -1.50
N THR A 787 -40.90 17.28 -0.86
CA THR A 787 -41.63 17.62 0.37
C THR A 787 -40.69 17.88 1.51
N ILE A 788 -39.69 17.01 1.71
CA ILE A 788 -38.66 17.16 2.77
C ILE A 788 -37.81 18.41 2.51
N GLU A 789 -37.38 18.64 1.28
CA GLU A 789 -36.66 19.87 0.91
C GLU A 789 -37.45 21.13 1.21
N ALA A 790 -38.76 21.12 0.88
CA ALA A 790 -39.64 22.26 1.15
C ALA A 790 -39.85 22.45 2.67
N GLU A 791 -39.96 21.39 3.46
CA GLU A 791 -40.08 21.48 4.92
C GLU A 791 -38.77 21.93 5.59
N GLU A 792 -37.63 21.43 5.15
CA GLU A 792 -36.31 21.85 5.62
C GLU A 792 -36.11 23.35 5.35
N ALA A 793 -36.43 23.81 4.15
CA ALA A 793 -36.38 25.22 3.80
C ALA A 793 -37.36 26.08 4.63
N LYS A 794 -38.58 25.58 4.93
CA LYS A 794 -39.52 26.27 5.82
C LYS A 794 -38.98 26.39 7.26
N LEU A 795 -38.34 25.34 7.76
CA LEU A 795 -37.72 25.35 9.10
C LEU A 795 -36.58 26.35 9.15
N GLU A 796 -35.77 26.44 8.11
CA GLU A 796 -34.70 27.44 7.96
C GLU A 796 -35.27 28.86 7.97
N ILE A 797 -36.31 29.12 7.16
CA ILE A 797 -36.99 30.41 7.14
C ILE A 797 -37.57 30.76 8.52
N LYS A 798 -38.21 29.81 9.19
CA LYS A 798 -38.74 30.02 10.55
C LYS A 798 -37.64 30.34 11.56
N GLN A 799 -36.50 29.67 11.52
CA GLN A 799 -35.37 29.99 12.37
C GLN A 799 -34.88 31.44 12.17
N HIS A 800 -34.77 31.88 10.92
CA HIS A 800 -34.35 33.24 10.62
C HIS A 800 -35.43 34.27 10.99
N PHE A 801 -36.68 33.89 10.92
CA PHE A 801 -37.81 34.81 11.29
C PHE A 801 -37.86 35.11 12.77
N ILE A 802 -37.37 34.24 13.67
CA ILE A 802 -37.28 34.47 15.11
C ILE A 802 -36.38 35.70 15.42
N LEU A 803 -35.29 35.88 14.62
CA LEU A 803 -34.39 37.03 14.75
C LEU A 803 -34.85 38.27 13.94
N HIS A 804 -35.91 38.15 13.13
CA HIS A 804 -36.38 39.25 12.27
C HIS A 804 -36.82 40.52 13.04
N PRO A 805 -37.45 40.45 14.23
CA PRO A 805 -37.79 41.64 15.01
C PRO A 805 -36.57 42.50 15.36
N VAL A 806 -35.43 41.83 15.56
CA VAL A 806 -34.17 42.45 15.97
C VAL A 806 -33.33 42.93 14.75
N LEU A 807 -33.48 42.28 13.60
CA LEU A 807 -32.71 42.54 12.36
C LEU A 807 -33.52 43.23 11.26
N GLY A 808 -34.82 43.44 11.44
CA GLY A 808 -35.71 44.02 10.43
C GLY A 808 -35.55 45.54 10.26
N SER A 809 -35.99 46.09 9.11
CA SER A 809 -35.87 47.52 8.82
C SER A 809 -36.74 48.41 9.74
N ALA A 810 -37.77 47.82 10.36
CA ALA A 810 -38.64 48.53 11.31
C ALA A 810 -37.94 48.76 12.67
N ALA A 811 -37.00 47.88 13.03
CA ALA A 811 -36.20 48.02 14.29
C ALA A 811 -35.21 49.22 14.24
N LYS A 812 -35.03 49.82 13.07
CA LYS A 812 -34.09 50.95 12.90
C LYS A 812 -34.46 52.22 13.67
N GLN A 813 -35.75 52.42 13.96
CA GLN A 813 -36.24 53.65 14.58
C GLN A 813 -36.49 53.54 16.09
N GLU A 814 -36.86 52.36 16.61
CA GLU A 814 -37.16 52.21 18.06
C GLU A 814 -35.97 51.67 18.91
N LEU A 815 -34.94 51.10 18.30
CA LEU A 815 -33.83 50.47 19.02
C LEU A 815 -32.47 51.17 18.82
N GLU A 816 -32.45 52.43 18.39
CA GLU A 816 -31.19 53.19 18.23
C GLU A 816 -30.37 53.31 19.52
N SER A 817 -31.01 53.17 20.69
CA SER A 817 -30.33 53.23 21.99
C SER A 817 -29.72 51.85 22.44
N SER A 818 -29.92 50.77 21.70
CA SER A 818 -29.47 49.40 22.07
C SER A 818 -28.47 48.80 21.08
N ARG A 819 -27.88 49.60 20.21
CA ARG A 819 -26.80 49.19 19.30
C ARG A 819 -25.45 49.32 20.00
N LEU A 820 -24.76 48.21 20.08
CA LEU A 820 -23.39 48.13 20.57
C LEU A 820 -22.53 47.47 19.49
N SER A 821 -21.26 47.81 19.41
CA SER A 821 -20.35 47.04 18.60
C SER A 821 -20.12 45.66 19.25
N LEU A 822 -19.88 44.66 18.45
CA LEU A 822 -19.61 43.31 18.98
C LEU A 822 -18.43 43.31 19.95
N GLY A 823 -17.44 44.22 19.73
CA GLY A 823 -16.31 44.40 20.62
C GLY A 823 -16.69 44.90 22.03
N GLU A 824 -17.77 45.70 22.19
CA GLU A 824 -18.25 46.20 23.50
C GLU A 824 -18.97 45.14 24.31
N VAL A 825 -19.51 44.11 23.66
CA VAL A 825 -20.28 43.03 24.32
C VAL A 825 -19.47 41.79 24.55
N LEU A 826 -18.23 41.73 24.06
CA LEU A 826 -17.28 40.67 24.35
C LEU A 826 -16.37 41.03 25.50
N ARG A 827 -16.21 40.11 26.44
CA ARG A 827 -15.32 40.27 27.58
C ARG A 827 -13.86 40.10 27.17
N ARG A 828 -13.60 39.25 26.18
CA ARG A 828 -12.24 38.91 25.73
C ARG A 828 -12.27 38.28 24.36
N ILE A 829 -11.22 38.56 23.55
CA ILE A 829 -10.81 37.79 22.40
C ILE A 829 -9.45 37.18 22.69
N SER A 830 -9.22 35.96 22.27
CA SER A 830 -7.93 35.31 22.41
C SER A 830 -7.69 34.35 21.26
N TYR A 831 -6.42 34.21 20.92
CA TYR A 831 -5.94 33.27 19.91
C TYR A 831 -5.51 31.98 20.57
N GLY A 832 -5.60 30.90 19.83
CA GLY A 832 -5.24 29.56 20.29
C GLY A 832 -3.73 29.35 20.35
N VAL A 833 -3.37 28.14 20.74
CA VAL A 833 -1.96 27.77 20.92
C VAL A 833 -1.35 27.28 19.60
N ALA A 834 -0.13 27.75 19.32
CA ALA A 834 0.70 27.23 18.24
C ALA A 834 1.53 26.06 18.78
N VAL A 835 0.94 24.87 18.82
CA VAL A 835 1.56 23.65 19.33
C VAL A 835 1.42 22.52 18.32
N PRO A 836 2.39 21.60 18.27
CA PRO A 836 2.27 20.39 17.46
C PRO A 836 1.08 19.53 17.88
N LEU A 837 0.37 19.01 16.91
CA LEU A 837 -0.80 18.18 17.13
C LEU A 837 -0.50 16.72 16.75
N SER A 838 -1.07 15.79 17.49
CA SER A 838 -0.88 14.35 17.32
C SER A 838 -2.23 13.65 17.31
N THR A 839 -2.29 12.45 16.77
CA THR A 839 -3.40 11.50 16.93
C THR A 839 -3.37 10.78 18.28
N ASP A 840 -2.29 10.93 19.06
CA ASP A 840 -2.16 10.32 20.38
C ASP A 840 -3.10 10.96 21.39
N THR A 841 -4.12 10.22 21.81
CA THR A 841 -5.20 10.66 22.71
C THR A 841 -4.77 10.94 24.15
N ARG A 842 -3.51 10.66 24.54
CA ARG A 842 -2.96 10.91 25.88
C ARG A 842 -2.64 12.38 26.14
N GLY A 843 -2.76 13.24 25.14
CA GLY A 843 -2.49 14.67 25.25
C GLY A 843 -3.72 15.53 25.56
N THR A 844 -3.54 16.86 25.60
CA THR A 844 -4.63 17.82 25.66
C THR A 844 -5.35 17.90 24.32
N PRO A 845 -6.67 17.70 24.23
CA PRO A 845 -7.44 17.83 22.98
C PRO A 845 -7.39 19.27 22.43
N VAL A 846 -7.23 19.40 21.11
CA VAL A 846 -7.09 20.70 20.43
C VAL A 846 -8.12 20.84 19.31
N VAL A 847 -8.96 21.85 19.38
CA VAL A 847 -9.91 22.20 18.32
C VAL A 847 -9.18 23.06 17.28
N ALA A 848 -9.09 22.56 16.04
CA ALA A 848 -8.48 23.26 14.91
C ALA A 848 -9.56 23.85 13.98
N ALA A 849 -9.18 24.69 13.02
CA ALA A 849 -10.12 25.28 12.06
C ALA A 849 -10.93 24.24 11.27
N ARG A 850 -10.32 23.10 10.89
CA ARG A 850 -11.00 21.98 10.23
C ARG A 850 -12.11 21.33 11.06
N ASN A 851 -12.10 21.52 12.38
CA ASN A 851 -13.17 21.03 13.25
C ASN A 851 -14.38 21.99 13.29
N LEU A 852 -14.26 23.18 12.70
CA LEU A 852 -15.37 24.12 12.53
C LEU A 852 -15.99 23.90 11.16
N THR A 853 -17.29 23.70 11.12
CA THR A 853 -18.05 23.47 9.87
C THR A 853 -19.17 24.49 9.74
N ALA A 854 -19.83 24.53 8.60
CA ALA A 854 -21.03 25.38 8.42
C ALA A 854 -22.15 25.01 9.39
N ASP A 855 -22.23 23.76 9.85
CA ASP A 855 -23.26 23.24 10.74
C ASP A 855 -22.84 23.24 12.24
N GLY A 856 -21.57 23.53 12.58
CA GLY A 856 -21.06 23.55 13.96
C GLY A 856 -19.69 22.88 14.15
N LEU A 857 -19.51 22.13 15.22
CA LEU A 857 -18.29 21.42 15.56
C LEU A 857 -18.31 19.98 15.03
N ASP A 858 -17.25 19.60 14.30
CA ASP A 858 -16.95 18.21 13.98
C ASP A 858 -15.72 17.76 14.78
N LEU A 859 -15.95 16.88 15.75
CA LEU A 859 -14.91 16.35 16.64
C LEU A 859 -14.44 14.94 16.23
N THR A 860 -14.85 14.41 15.10
CA THR A 860 -14.50 13.07 14.63
C THR A 860 -13.00 12.95 14.31
N ALA A 861 -12.37 14.02 13.83
CA ALA A 861 -10.96 14.12 13.48
C ALA A 861 -10.17 15.00 14.46
N LEU A 862 -10.47 14.91 15.75
CA LEU A 862 -9.81 15.71 16.78
C LEU A 862 -8.33 15.34 16.91
N ARG A 863 -7.49 16.33 17.20
CA ARG A 863 -6.05 16.17 17.46
C ARG A 863 -5.71 16.54 18.89
N TYR A 864 -4.56 16.10 19.34
CA TYR A 864 -4.10 16.25 20.73
C TYR A 864 -2.69 16.84 20.77
N THR A 865 -2.35 17.52 21.86
CA THR A 865 -0.98 17.99 22.11
C THR A 865 -0.48 17.53 23.46
N THR A 866 0.79 17.11 23.49
CA THR A 866 1.50 16.78 24.75
C THR A 866 2.25 17.99 25.34
N GLU A 867 2.27 19.12 24.63
CA GLU A 867 2.88 20.34 25.11
C GLU A 867 2.08 20.98 26.22
N HIS A 868 2.76 21.77 27.07
CA HIS A 868 2.09 22.48 28.15
C HIS A 868 1.14 23.55 27.61
N VAL A 869 -0.15 23.39 27.91
CA VAL A 869 -1.17 24.37 27.56
C VAL A 869 -1.47 25.26 28.74
N PRO A 870 -1.26 26.60 28.64
CA PRO A 870 -1.61 27.53 29.69
C PRO A 870 -3.08 27.44 30.07
N ALA A 871 -3.41 27.52 31.35
CA ALA A 871 -4.79 27.47 31.83
C ALA A 871 -5.71 28.51 31.17
N ALA A 872 -5.14 29.67 30.77
CA ALA A 872 -5.85 30.74 30.07
C ALA A 872 -6.26 30.36 28.63
N ALA A 873 -5.59 29.39 28.01
CA ALA A 873 -5.88 28.90 26.67
C ALA A 873 -6.86 27.70 26.64
N ARG A 874 -7.30 27.21 27.79
CA ARG A 874 -8.30 26.15 27.87
C ARG A 874 -9.70 26.68 27.58
N LEU A 875 -10.45 25.92 26.80
CA LEU A 875 -11.83 26.22 26.43
C LEU A 875 -12.79 26.07 27.62
N ARG A 876 -13.79 26.91 27.67
CA ARG A 876 -14.83 26.91 28.69
C ARG A 876 -16.20 26.91 28.01
N PRO A 877 -17.21 26.25 28.60
CA PRO A 877 -18.57 26.32 28.05
C PRO A 877 -19.04 27.77 27.89
N GLY A 878 -19.52 28.08 26.68
CA GLY A 878 -19.94 29.40 26.25
C GLY A 878 -18.85 30.21 25.52
N ASP A 879 -17.66 29.65 25.31
CA ASP A 879 -16.68 30.23 24.38
C ASP A 879 -17.18 30.05 22.93
N ILE A 880 -17.01 31.04 22.06
CA ILE A 880 -17.33 30.95 20.66
C ILE A 880 -16.02 30.85 19.86
N LEU A 881 -15.93 29.85 19.06
CA LEU A 881 -14.77 29.58 18.21
C LEU A 881 -15.07 30.03 16.80
N VAL A 882 -14.15 30.78 16.18
CA VAL A 882 -14.26 31.30 14.81
C VAL A 882 -12.99 30.91 14.05
N ALA A 883 -13.16 30.30 12.87
CA ALA A 883 -12.03 29.97 12.01
C ALA A 883 -11.36 31.23 11.46
N ARG A 884 -10.04 31.30 11.50
CA ARG A 884 -9.23 32.43 11.02
C ARG A 884 -8.77 32.29 9.58
N VAL A 885 -8.98 31.12 8.97
CA VAL A 885 -8.49 30.76 7.63
C VAL A 885 -9.65 30.33 6.76
N ARG A 886 -9.73 30.78 5.50
CA ARG A 886 -10.70 30.27 4.54
C ARG A 886 -10.27 28.89 4.05
N PRO A 887 -11.17 27.89 4.00
CA PRO A 887 -10.90 26.63 3.29
C PRO A 887 -10.66 26.89 1.80
N HIS A 888 -9.75 26.11 1.19
CA HIS A 888 -9.16 26.36 -0.14
C HIS A 888 -10.10 26.25 -1.36
N GLU A 889 -11.31 25.71 -1.27
CA GLU A 889 -12.06 25.34 -2.47
C GLU A 889 -13.42 26.00 -2.72
N ASP A 890 -13.94 26.86 -1.83
CA ASP A 890 -15.20 27.54 -2.15
C ASP A 890 -15.38 28.88 -1.41
N ARG A 891 -16.27 29.73 -1.91
CA ARG A 891 -16.80 30.92 -1.20
C ARG A 891 -17.61 30.46 0.05
N SER A 892 -16.98 29.64 0.88
CA SER A 892 -17.60 29.06 2.07
C SER A 892 -17.90 30.15 3.08
N PRO A 893 -19.07 30.11 3.71
CA PRO A 893 -19.43 31.08 4.75
C PRO A 893 -18.47 30.98 5.95
N LEU A 894 -18.40 32.05 6.75
CA LEU A 894 -17.66 32.07 8.00
C LEU A 894 -17.96 30.84 8.85
N GLN A 895 -16.93 30.08 9.23
CA GLN A 895 -17.06 28.86 10.07
C GLN A 895 -16.87 29.21 11.53
N PHE A 896 -17.83 28.89 12.36
CA PHE A 896 -17.81 29.14 13.81
C PHE A 896 -18.72 28.18 14.56
N ALA A 897 -18.48 28.04 15.86
CA ALA A 897 -19.29 27.21 16.75
C ALA A 897 -19.19 27.64 18.21
N VAL A 898 -20.19 27.39 19.01
CA VAL A 898 -20.16 27.54 20.47
C VAL A 898 -19.58 26.26 21.07
N TRP A 899 -18.57 26.45 21.95
CA TRP A 899 -18.04 25.36 22.77
C TRP A 899 -18.97 25.10 23.95
N ARG A 900 -19.55 23.90 24.02
CA ARG A 900 -20.50 23.52 25.10
C ARG A 900 -19.86 22.64 26.16
N GLY A 901 -18.56 22.36 26.05
CA GLY A 901 -17.82 21.53 27.00
C GLY A 901 -17.77 20.06 26.58
N GLU A 902 -17.85 19.78 25.27
CA GLU A 902 -17.91 18.47 24.66
C GLU A 902 -16.76 17.56 25.12
N ILE A 903 -15.57 18.14 25.32
CA ILE A 903 -14.40 17.41 25.81
C ILE A 903 -13.73 18.21 26.94
N PRO A 904 -13.65 17.66 28.15
CA PRO A 904 -13.04 18.35 29.28
C PRO A 904 -11.56 18.69 29.04
N GLY A 905 -11.17 19.91 29.39
CA GLY A 905 -9.77 20.36 29.33
C GLY A 905 -9.25 20.68 27.93
N ALA A 906 -10.11 20.69 26.90
CA ALA A 906 -9.72 21.03 25.55
C ALA A 906 -9.17 22.44 25.40
N THR A 907 -8.31 22.63 24.41
CA THR A 907 -7.80 23.93 23.96
C THR A 907 -8.12 24.11 22.46
N PHE A 908 -7.60 25.16 21.86
CA PHE A 908 -7.83 25.43 20.44
C PHE A 908 -6.53 25.88 19.74
N SER A 909 -6.44 25.60 18.45
CA SER A 909 -5.28 25.95 17.66
C SER A 909 -5.27 27.45 17.35
N HIS A 910 -4.10 27.97 17.00
CA HIS A 910 -3.94 29.38 16.61
C HIS A 910 -4.71 29.76 15.31
N ALA A 911 -5.12 28.76 14.48
CA ALA A 911 -6.01 28.97 13.33
C ALA A 911 -7.47 29.24 13.72
N VAL A 912 -7.75 29.29 15.03
CA VAL A 912 -9.08 29.55 15.59
C VAL A 912 -8.98 30.74 16.55
N SER A 913 -9.92 31.67 16.42
CA SER A 913 -10.12 32.75 17.39
C SER A 913 -11.22 32.36 18.39
N ARG A 914 -11.00 32.64 19.66
CA ARG A 914 -11.99 32.49 20.71
C ARG A 914 -12.59 33.83 21.10
N LEU A 915 -13.87 33.96 20.95
CA LEU A 915 -14.67 35.08 21.44
C LEU A 915 -15.32 34.68 22.78
N VAL A 916 -15.13 35.47 23.80
CA VAL A 916 -15.72 35.23 25.12
C VAL A 916 -16.81 36.28 25.37
N PRO A 917 -18.10 35.93 25.28
CA PRO A 917 -19.19 36.84 25.52
C PRO A 917 -19.21 37.37 26.97
N ASN A 918 -19.64 38.61 27.13
CA ASN A 918 -19.99 39.12 28.46
C ASN A 918 -21.34 38.56 28.85
N LYS A 919 -21.36 37.57 29.76
CA LYS A 919 -22.57 36.82 30.17
C LYS A 919 -23.67 37.67 30.80
N ASP A 920 -23.31 38.88 31.27
CA ASP A 920 -24.27 39.82 31.82
C ASP A 920 -25.05 40.60 30.75
N LEU A 921 -24.61 40.48 29.47
CA LEU A 921 -25.19 41.20 28.33
C LEU A 921 -25.59 40.31 27.21
N LEU A 922 -24.81 39.23 26.95
CA LEU A 922 -24.90 38.42 25.74
C LEU A 922 -24.77 36.93 26.00
N LEU A 923 -25.75 36.15 25.54
CA LEU A 923 -25.69 34.70 25.55
C LEU A 923 -24.87 34.20 24.33
N ALA A 924 -24.04 33.18 24.53
CA ALA A 924 -23.23 32.59 23.47
C ALA A 924 -24.09 31.99 22.35
N ASP A 925 -25.12 31.25 22.70
CA ASP A 925 -26.07 30.65 21.75
C ASP A 925 -26.88 31.71 20.97
N TYR A 926 -27.16 32.89 21.58
CA TYR A 926 -27.78 33.98 20.84
C TYR A 926 -26.80 34.59 19.82
N LEU A 927 -25.54 34.79 20.23
CA LEU A 927 -24.51 35.27 19.30
C LEU A 927 -24.28 34.28 18.16
N GLU A 928 -24.26 32.97 18.42
CA GLU A 928 -24.19 31.95 17.38
C GLU A 928 -25.35 32.08 16.39
N ALA A 929 -26.57 32.16 16.89
CA ALA A 929 -27.77 32.31 16.05
C ALA A 929 -27.73 33.62 15.22
N TRP A 930 -27.28 34.73 15.86
CA TRP A 930 -27.12 36.01 15.19
C TRP A 930 -26.09 35.96 14.06
N LEU A 931 -24.93 35.34 14.29
CA LEU A 931 -23.87 35.14 13.29
C LEU A 931 -24.33 34.27 12.13
N ARG A 932 -25.19 33.25 12.38
CA ARG A 932 -25.76 32.36 11.34
C ARG A 932 -26.87 33.02 10.50
N HIS A 933 -27.34 34.21 10.87
CA HIS A 933 -28.42 34.84 10.13
C HIS A 933 -27.93 35.34 8.75
N PRO A 934 -28.63 35.04 7.64
CA PRO A 934 -28.19 35.34 6.27
C PRO A 934 -27.85 36.81 6.01
N ARG A 935 -28.48 37.75 6.70
CA ARG A 935 -28.14 39.18 6.59
C ARG A 935 -26.79 39.49 7.21
N VAL A 936 -26.50 38.89 8.35
CA VAL A 936 -25.24 39.05 9.07
C VAL A 936 -24.12 38.37 8.27
N LEU A 937 -24.32 37.12 7.84
CA LEU A 937 -23.37 36.40 6.99
C LEU A 937 -23.00 37.18 5.73
N ARG A 938 -23.98 37.72 4.99
CA ARG A 938 -23.70 38.57 3.80
C ARG A 938 -22.91 39.83 4.12
N GLN A 939 -23.08 40.41 5.30
CA GLN A 939 -22.28 41.53 5.71
C GLN A 939 -20.83 41.14 6.04
N LEU A 940 -20.66 39.97 6.66
CA LEU A 940 -19.35 39.43 7.04
C LEU A 940 -18.57 38.83 5.83
N GLU A 941 -19.24 38.35 4.79
CA GLU A 941 -18.61 37.84 3.56
C GLU A 941 -17.83 38.89 2.76
N VAL A 942 -18.19 40.15 2.92
CA VAL A 942 -17.56 41.29 2.21
C VAL A 942 -16.33 41.82 2.98
N LEU A 943 -16.14 41.37 4.24
CA LEU A 943 -15.08 41.86 5.08
C LEU A 943 -13.71 41.30 4.69
N SER A 944 -12.66 42.07 4.92
CA SER A 944 -11.28 41.67 4.67
C SER A 944 -10.79 40.66 5.72
N TRP A 945 -9.91 39.75 5.34
CA TRP A 945 -9.30 38.79 6.25
C TRP A 945 -7.97 39.35 6.81
N PRO A 946 -7.63 39.15 8.09
CA PRO A 946 -8.36 38.38 9.11
C PRO A 946 -9.61 39.13 9.63
N ILE A 947 -10.71 38.40 9.71
CA ILE A 947 -12.05 38.95 9.93
C ILE A 947 -12.29 39.57 11.34
N GLU A 948 -11.45 39.22 12.32
CA GLU A 948 -11.70 39.54 13.73
C GLU A 948 -11.82 41.05 13.99
N ARG A 949 -11.00 41.85 13.34
CA ARG A 949 -10.98 43.29 13.58
C ARG A 949 -12.24 44.00 13.07
N GLU A 950 -12.72 43.53 11.93
CA GLU A 950 -13.94 44.03 11.31
C GLU A 950 -15.17 43.45 11.96
N LEU A 951 -15.10 42.18 12.42
CA LEU A 951 -16.16 41.53 13.19
C LEU A 951 -16.42 42.31 14.51
N LEU A 952 -15.38 42.78 15.19
CA LEU A 952 -15.51 43.55 16.41
C LEU A 952 -16.21 44.89 16.22
N ASN A 953 -16.08 45.50 15.04
CA ASN A 953 -16.73 46.75 14.70
C ASN A 953 -18.14 46.56 14.13
N THR A 954 -18.63 45.32 14.03
CA THR A 954 -19.96 45.03 13.54
C THR A 954 -21.00 45.32 14.62
N ASP A 955 -22.01 46.12 14.28
CA ASP A 955 -23.12 46.46 15.18
C ASP A 955 -24.00 45.26 15.48
N ILE A 956 -24.18 44.98 16.74
CA ILE A 956 -25.15 43.97 17.21
C ILE A 956 -26.29 44.64 17.99
N VAL A 957 -27.52 44.22 17.76
CA VAL A 957 -28.67 44.66 18.56
C VAL A 957 -28.92 43.64 19.68
N LEU A 958 -28.96 44.12 20.89
CA LEU A 958 -29.10 43.30 22.09
C LEU A 958 -30.52 43.38 22.70
N PRO A 959 -31.34 42.30 22.53
CA PRO A 959 -32.52 42.11 23.36
C PRO A 959 -32.15 41.91 24.83
N THR A 960 -33.12 41.99 25.72
CA THR A 960 -32.90 41.56 27.09
C THR A 960 -32.48 40.11 27.21
N LEU A 961 -31.77 39.71 28.25
CA LEU A 961 -31.32 38.33 28.43
C LEU A 961 -32.49 37.34 28.45
N GLU A 962 -33.64 37.72 28.98
CA GLU A 962 -34.85 36.92 28.97
C GLU A 962 -35.40 36.66 27.56
N GLU A 963 -35.31 37.69 26.69
CA GLU A 963 -35.68 37.57 25.28
C GLU A 963 -34.68 36.72 24.50
N GLN A 964 -33.36 36.91 24.76
CA GLN A 964 -32.34 36.07 24.19
C GLN A 964 -32.57 34.58 24.52
N VAL A 965 -32.89 34.25 25.79
CA VAL A 965 -33.18 32.85 26.19
C VAL A 965 -34.38 32.29 25.40
N ARG A 966 -35.47 33.09 25.31
CA ARG A 966 -36.67 32.66 24.56
C ARG A 966 -36.38 32.41 23.07
N MET A 967 -35.56 33.29 22.45
CA MET A 967 -35.17 33.16 21.04
C MET A 967 -34.27 31.94 20.85
N VAL A 968 -33.27 31.71 21.71
CA VAL A 968 -32.37 30.56 21.65
C VAL A 968 -33.13 29.23 21.80
N ASP A 969 -34.03 29.12 22.75
CA ASP A 969 -34.88 27.92 22.96
C ASP A 969 -35.74 27.61 21.71
N ALA A 970 -36.32 28.65 21.12
CA ALA A 970 -37.16 28.48 19.92
C ALA A 970 -36.30 28.06 18.70
N ILE A 971 -35.14 28.68 18.51
CA ILE A 971 -34.21 28.35 17.47
C ILE A 971 -33.65 26.92 17.64
N GLY A 972 -33.30 26.53 18.88
CA GLY A 972 -32.78 25.20 19.19
C GLY A 972 -33.77 24.06 18.84
N LYS A 973 -35.07 24.24 19.12
CA LYS A 973 -36.08 23.28 18.70
C LYS A 973 -36.20 23.14 17.20
N LEU A 974 -36.21 24.24 16.46
CA LEU A 974 -36.26 24.23 15.00
C LEU A 974 -34.96 23.68 14.38
N ALA A 975 -33.80 23.90 15.02
CA ALA A 975 -32.55 23.34 14.58
C ALA A 975 -32.50 21.81 14.69
N ALA A 976 -33.06 21.25 15.79
CA ALA A 976 -33.18 19.80 15.97
C ALA A 976 -34.09 19.17 14.91
N GLU A 977 -35.27 19.77 14.67
CA GLU A 977 -36.17 19.33 13.59
C GLU A 977 -35.54 19.41 12.23
N ARG A 978 -34.77 20.45 11.93
CA ARG A 978 -34.05 20.62 10.66
C ARG A 978 -32.95 19.58 10.48
N ALA A 979 -32.21 19.24 11.52
CA ALA A 979 -31.18 18.19 11.47
C ALA A 979 -31.81 16.82 11.12
N ASP A 980 -32.94 16.48 11.73
CA ASP A 980 -33.70 15.26 11.40
C ASP A 980 -34.15 15.26 9.93
N ARG A 981 -34.65 16.38 9.39
CA ARG A 981 -35.04 16.49 7.97
C ARG A 981 -33.85 16.35 7.01
N LYS A 982 -32.66 16.87 7.36
CA LYS A 982 -31.44 16.68 6.57
C LYS A 982 -31.04 15.20 6.48
N ILE A 983 -31.14 14.46 7.56
CA ILE A 983 -30.87 13.00 7.59
C ILE A 983 -31.88 12.26 6.71
N GLU A 984 -33.15 12.59 6.80
CA GLU A 984 -34.20 12.01 5.99
C GLU A 984 -34.00 12.31 4.50
N LEU A 985 -33.64 13.54 4.14
CA LEU A 985 -33.35 13.95 2.76
C LEU A 985 -32.17 13.18 2.16
N ALA A 986 -31.06 13.06 2.92
CA ALA A 986 -29.90 12.29 2.50
C ALA A 986 -30.28 10.82 2.23
N LYS A 987 -31.12 10.25 3.07
CA LYS A 987 -31.59 8.86 2.92
C LYS A 987 -32.51 8.70 1.70
N VAL A 988 -33.45 9.59 1.47
CA VAL A 988 -34.34 9.55 0.30
C VAL A 988 -33.56 9.66 -1.00
N ARG A 989 -32.52 10.49 -1.03
CA ARG A 989 -31.60 10.61 -2.19
C ARG A 989 -30.84 9.32 -2.46
N LEU A 990 -30.36 8.65 -1.40
CA LEU A 990 -29.71 7.34 -1.51
C LEU A 990 -30.66 6.29 -2.09
N ILE A 991 -31.90 6.21 -1.59
CA ILE A 991 -32.93 5.27 -2.07
C ILE A 991 -33.29 5.55 -3.54
N ARG A 992 -33.42 6.83 -3.92
CA ARG A 992 -33.65 7.24 -5.32
C ARG A 992 -32.53 6.76 -6.24
N ALA A 993 -31.27 6.90 -5.81
CA ALA A 993 -30.11 6.43 -6.59
C ALA A 993 -30.13 4.91 -6.77
N ALA A 994 -30.39 4.16 -5.69
CA ALA A 994 -30.50 2.70 -5.70
C ALA A 994 -31.62 2.21 -6.63
N LEU A 995 -32.80 2.86 -6.59
CA LEU A 995 -33.92 2.51 -7.45
C LEU A 995 -33.65 2.81 -8.93
N ARG A 996 -32.98 3.93 -9.23
CA ARG A 996 -32.56 4.25 -10.60
C ARG A 996 -31.61 3.22 -11.16
N SER A 997 -30.62 2.81 -10.41
CA SER A 997 -29.68 1.74 -10.79
C SER A 997 -30.43 0.43 -11.07
N SER A 998 -31.40 0.07 -10.24
CA SER A 998 -32.24 -1.14 -10.44
C SER A 998 -33.15 -1.06 -11.68
N LEU A 999 -33.63 0.14 -12.06
CA LEU A 999 -34.48 0.34 -13.25
C LEU A 999 -33.69 0.33 -14.56
N LEU A 1000 -32.45 0.78 -14.56
CA LEU A 1000 -31.60 0.89 -15.75
C LEU A 1000 -30.86 -0.41 -16.08
N GLY A 1001 -31.10 -1.48 -15.31
CA GLY A 1001 -30.50 -2.81 -15.55
C GLY A 1001 -29.01 -2.81 -15.42
N GLY A 1002 -28.50 -2.67 -14.21
CA GLY A 1002 -27.17 -3.14 -13.74
C GLY A 1002 -25.90 -2.88 -14.55
N ASP A 1003 -25.90 -2.05 -15.58
CA ASP A 1003 -24.72 -1.67 -16.39
C ASP A 1003 -24.58 -0.15 -16.43
N ALA A 1004 -23.96 0.40 -15.37
CA ALA A 1004 -23.41 1.75 -15.38
C ALA A 1004 -22.22 1.81 -14.39
#